data_579a44f7685b0a85d4739b024b92706c
#
_entry.id   579a44f7685b0a85d4739b024b92706c
#
_cell.length_a   1.000
_cell.length_b   1.000
_cell.length_c   1.000
_cell.angle_alpha   90.00
_cell.angle_beta   90.00
_cell.angle_gamma   90.00
#
_symmetry.space_group_name_H-M   'P 1'
#
loop_
_entity.id
_entity.type
_entity.pdbx_description
1 polymer ?
#
loop_
_entity_poly.entity_id
_entity_poly.type
_entity_poly.pdbx_seq_one_letter_code
_entity_poly.pdbx_strand_id
1 'polypeptide(L)'
;VSISAASRAVFLILITVVVVDAATAQGRATPNTQLASKDIDTRVEALLKQMTIEEKIGQTVQYSAGFATGPSASNLTYDELVAKGQVGSMLNVVGAERTNHYQHIAMEKSRLHIPILFGLDIIHGHRTTFPVPLAVAASWDPEAAETVARVAAEEARADGIAWVFSPMVDIARDPRWGRIIESNGEDPYLSSALARAWVKGYQQDDLSKPGSVAACVKHFAAYGAAIAGRDYNAVDMSELTLRQVYLKPYHAAVDAGAATVMTSFNSINGVPGTADPLTLTQILRKEWRFDGFVVSDWGAVAELKNHSIGDGPTVARKALMAGTDMDMEGDLYGTVLAAQVRSGKIPESVVDEAVRRILRVKFALGLFDHPYTNVGPAYSPTPERREAARRVADETMVLLKNDPVEGVGSLLPLTAKTKTVALIGPMADDARDLLGAWTVTGSPKDVITLKTALSERLGDKLLYAPGCGLLAGEDENVLMSVTFAGGAASVDQSVADDDKTITEAVDTARKADVAILALGEPTNWMEGEASSRVHLGFTGNQEKLLEAVVATGKPVILVVLAGRPLQLKWADEHVPAILEAWSPGIEAGPAVADVLFGDVNPSGKLPSSFPRAVGQEPLYYAQTATGRPARGELNRMPRNAAEKFVSRYMDEENSALFPFGWGLSYTRFSYAKPTVDRAEIPVREVADNHQPVATVSVDVRNIGSVAGTEVVQLYIRNTEASVEQPVRELKGFTRVTLAPGEMKHVTFPLGFDELNFYGVDLKKTVEPTTYNIWVGGSSLAIAETSLMIAE
;
A
#
# COMPACT_ATOMS: atom_id res chain seq x y z
N VAL A 1 -41.78 70.60 15.22
CA VAL A 1 -40.88 70.92 14.13
C VAL A 1 -39.69 70.00 14.20
N SER A 2 -39.39 69.40 13.10
CA SER A 2 -38.20 68.61 12.71
C SER A 2 -37.98 67.22 13.30
N ILE A 3 -38.08 66.32 12.38
CA ILE A 3 -37.78 64.91 12.21
C ILE A 3 -36.27 64.67 12.25
N SER A 4 -35.83 63.62 12.91
CA SER A 4 -34.57 63.03 12.55
C SER A 4 -34.70 61.48 12.51
N ALA A 5 -34.27 60.93 11.40
CA ALA A 5 -34.36 59.53 11.06
C ALA A 5 -33.30 58.71 11.81
N ALA A 6 -33.71 57.58 12.37
CA ALA A 6 -32.84 56.55 12.90
C ALA A 6 -32.63 55.45 11.88
N SER A 7 -31.39 55.28 11.42
CA SER A 7 -30.93 54.20 10.55
C SER A 7 -30.94 52.86 11.30
N ARG A 8 -31.70 51.92 10.80
CA ARG A 8 -31.58 50.49 11.19
C ARG A 8 -30.48 49.85 10.36
N ALA A 9 -29.41 49.49 11.01
CA ALA A 9 -28.41 48.59 10.41
C ALA A 9 -28.92 47.17 10.52
N VAL A 10 -29.22 46.54 9.39
CA VAL A 10 -29.48 45.12 9.29
C VAL A 10 -28.12 44.42 9.14
N PHE A 11 -27.72 43.67 10.16
CA PHE A 11 -26.60 42.76 10.06
C PHE A 11 -27.05 41.52 9.25
N LEU A 12 -26.58 41.45 7.99
CA LEU A 12 -26.65 40.22 7.21
C LEU A 12 -25.50 39.31 7.68
N ILE A 13 -25.86 38.24 8.42
CA ILE A 13 -24.91 37.15 8.69
C ILE A 13 -24.88 36.32 7.41
N LEU A 14 -23.78 36.47 6.62
CA LEU A 14 -23.45 35.54 5.58
C LEU A 14 -22.98 34.23 6.25
N ILE A 15 -23.85 33.23 6.29
CA ILE A 15 -23.41 31.84 6.54
C ILE A 15 -22.74 31.37 5.28
N THR A 16 -21.41 31.37 5.27
CA THR A 16 -20.64 30.67 4.26
C THR A 16 -20.79 29.18 4.55
N VAL A 17 -21.69 28.53 3.85
CA VAL A 17 -21.72 27.08 3.78
C VAL A 17 -20.51 26.69 2.94
N VAL A 18 -19.43 26.27 3.59
CA VAL A 18 -18.36 25.54 2.92
C VAL A 18 -18.95 24.17 2.61
N VAL A 19 -19.42 24.00 1.40
CA VAL A 19 -19.70 22.68 0.84
C VAL A 19 -18.32 22.05 0.65
N VAL A 20 -17.90 21.21 1.60
CA VAL A 20 -16.83 20.26 1.37
C VAL A 20 -17.41 19.28 0.36
N ASP A 21 -16.91 19.30 -0.86
CA ASP A 21 -17.23 18.29 -1.86
C ASP A 21 -16.90 16.92 -1.26
N ALA A 22 -17.93 16.22 -0.83
CA ALA A 22 -17.87 14.83 -0.47
C ALA A 22 -17.40 14.05 -1.70
N ALA A 23 -16.52 13.12 -1.47
CA ALA A 23 -15.96 12.20 -2.44
C ALA A 23 -16.99 11.82 -3.50
N THR A 24 -16.67 12.21 -4.72
CA THR A 24 -17.49 12.02 -5.91
C THR A 24 -17.94 10.58 -6.05
N ALA A 25 -19.21 10.41 -6.25
CA ALA A 25 -19.84 9.16 -6.66
C ALA A 25 -18.98 8.42 -7.69
N GLN A 26 -18.77 7.14 -7.46
CA GLN A 26 -18.06 6.26 -8.40
C GLN A 26 -18.84 6.24 -9.72
N GLY A 27 -18.39 7.03 -10.68
CA GLY A 27 -18.92 7.01 -12.02
C GLY A 27 -18.64 5.66 -12.69
N ARG A 28 -19.49 5.26 -13.64
CA ARG A 28 -19.23 4.13 -14.56
C ARG A 28 -17.81 4.25 -15.08
N ALA A 29 -17.09 3.12 -15.17
CA ALA A 29 -15.79 3.03 -15.81
C ALA A 29 -15.79 3.82 -17.14
N THR A 30 -15.20 4.99 -17.12
CA THR A 30 -14.97 5.76 -18.33
C THR A 30 -13.65 5.29 -18.91
N PRO A 31 -13.55 5.07 -20.22
CA PRO A 31 -12.25 4.82 -20.86
C PRO A 31 -11.26 5.88 -20.39
N ASN A 32 -10.01 5.50 -20.13
CA ASN A 32 -8.99 6.46 -19.74
C ASN A 32 -8.90 7.55 -20.81
N THR A 33 -9.45 8.74 -20.52
CA THR A 33 -9.53 9.85 -21.47
C THR A 33 -8.16 10.35 -21.91
N GLN A 34 -7.11 10.09 -21.11
CA GLN A 34 -5.74 10.42 -21.46
C GLN A 34 -5.18 9.48 -22.52
N LEU A 35 -5.69 8.25 -22.64
CA LEU A 35 -5.31 7.27 -23.65
C LEU A 35 -6.25 7.27 -24.86
N ALA A 36 -7.49 7.68 -24.72
CA ALA A 36 -8.56 7.59 -25.72
C ALA A 36 -8.65 8.84 -26.63
N SER A 37 -7.54 9.33 -27.16
CA SER A 37 -7.50 10.48 -28.08
C SER A 37 -7.55 10.01 -29.53
N LYS A 38 -8.44 10.61 -30.36
CA LYS A 38 -8.48 10.34 -31.82
C LYS A 38 -7.17 10.68 -32.53
N ASP A 39 -6.46 11.71 -32.07
CA ASP A 39 -5.15 12.06 -32.58
C ASP A 39 -4.13 10.97 -32.31
N ILE A 40 -4.07 10.50 -31.06
CA ILE A 40 -3.20 9.39 -30.66
C ILE A 40 -3.52 8.15 -31.51
N ASP A 41 -4.78 7.75 -31.62
CA ASP A 41 -5.17 6.59 -32.43
C ASP A 41 -4.74 6.74 -33.90
N THR A 42 -4.89 7.94 -34.50
CA THR A 42 -4.45 8.20 -35.86
C THR A 42 -2.93 8.05 -36.01
N ARG A 43 -2.14 8.59 -35.08
CA ARG A 43 -0.67 8.50 -35.07
C ARG A 43 -0.21 7.05 -34.88
N VAL A 44 -0.85 6.31 -33.95
CA VAL A 44 -0.57 4.89 -33.69
C VAL A 44 -0.81 4.05 -34.95
N GLU A 45 -1.98 4.18 -35.60
CA GLU A 45 -2.31 3.40 -36.81
C GLU A 45 -1.39 3.74 -37.98
N ALA A 46 -0.98 5.00 -38.13
CA ALA A 46 -0.03 5.41 -39.15
C ALA A 46 1.35 4.81 -38.94
N LEU A 47 1.81 4.70 -37.69
CA LEU A 47 3.09 4.11 -37.35
C LEU A 47 3.06 2.58 -37.47
N LEU A 48 2.02 1.93 -36.95
CA LEU A 48 1.86 0.48 -36.96
C LEU A 48 1.89 -0.10 -38.38
N LYS A 49 1.31 0.61 -39.37
CA LYS A 49 1.34 0.20 -40.80
C LYS A 49 2.73 0.20 -41.41
N GLN A 50 3.71 0.91 -40.85
CA GLN A 50 5.08 1.00 -41.36
C GLN A 50 6.01 -0.01 -40.70
N MET A 51 5.59 -0.63 -39.60
CA MET A 51 6.42 -1.53 -38.78
C MET A 51 6.57 -2.90 -39.43
N THR A 52 7.80 -3.42 -39.43
CA THR A 52 8.05 -4.85 -39.68
C THR A 52 7.64 -5.68 -38.46
N ILE A 53 7.54 -7.00 -38.64
CA ILE A 53 7.16 -7.88 -37.52
C ILE A 53 8.21 -7.84 -36.41
N GLU A 54 9.50 -7.69 -36.72
CA GLU A 54 10.58 -7.56 -35.75
C GLU A 54 10.47 -6.26 -34.96
N GLU A 55 10.14 -5.14 -35.60
CA GLU A 55 9.92 -3.86 -34.94
C GLU A 55 8.66 -3.88 -34.08
N LYS A 56 7.59 -4.57 -34.52
CA LYS A 56 6.37 -4.78 -33.71
C LYS A 56 6.70 -5.56 -32.45
N ILE A 57 7.40 -6.69 -32.59
CA ILE A 57 7.79 -7.52 -31.47
C ILE A 57 8.77 -6.78 -30.55
N GLY A 58 9.69 -5.98 -31.11
CA GLY A 58 10.57 -5.11 -30.34
C GLY A 58 9.82 -4.21 -29.36
N GLN A 59 8.61 -3.73 -29.71
CA GLN A 59 7.81 -2.93 -28.77
C GLN A 59 7.24 -3.76 -27.61
N THR A 60 7.14 -5.08 -27.75
CA THR A 60 6.57 -5.97 -26.73
C THR A 60 7.62 -6.55 -25.76
N VAL A 61 8.86 -6.04 -25.81
CA VAL A 61 9.94 -6.49 -24.89
C VAL A 61 10.45 -5.34 -24.04
N GLN A 62 10.75 -5.69 -22.78
CA GLN A 62 11.44 -4.83 -21.83
C GLN A 62 12.68 -5.52 -21.31
N TYR A 63 13.82 -4.84 -21.34
CA TYR A 63 15.09 -5.32 -20.82
C TYR A 63 15.61 -4.44 -19.69
N SER A 64 16.24 -5.06 -18.69
CA SER A 64 16.95 -4.35 -17.62
C SER A 64 18.36 -3.97 -18.07
N ALA A 65 18.73 -2.70 -17.84
CA ALA A 65 20.06 -2.20 -18.17
C ALA A 65 20.58 -1.28 -17.08
N GLY A 66 21.57 -1.74 -16.35
CA GLY A 66 22.23 -0.95 -15.34
C GLY A 66 22.39 -1.64 -14.00
N PHE A 67 21.33 -2.13 -13.42
CA PHE A 67 21.33 -3.00 -12.25
C PHE A 67 20.14 -3.96 -12.34
N ALA A 68 20.17 -5.05 -11.59
CA ALA A 68 19.04 -5.97 -11.54
C ALA A 68 18.21 -5.72 -10.27
N THR A 69 16.90 -5.76 -10.42
CA THR A 69 15.94 -5.78 -9.31
C THR A 69 15.29 -7.17 -9.14
N GLY A 70 15.73 -8.16 -9.96
CA GLY A 70 15.29 -9.54 -9.94
C GLY A 70 16.45 -10.54 -9.99
N PRO A 71 16.17 -11.84 -10.12
CA PRO A 71 17.16 -12.92 -9.95
C PRO A 71 18.21 -13.02 -11.04
N SER A 72 18.04 -12.35 -12.16
CA SER A 72 18.99 -12.36 -13.27
C SER A 72 19.47 -10.95 -13.61
N ALA A 73 20.79 -10.75 -13.71
CA ALA A 73 21.39 -9.52 -14.21
C ALA A 73 21.95 -9.75 -15.60
N SER A 74 21.53 -8.96 -16.58
CA SER A 74 22.26 -8.88 -17.85
C SER A 74 23.18 -7.67 -17.83
N ASN A 75 24.47 -7.90 -18.02
CA ASN A 75 25.47 -6.84 -18.26
C ASN A 75 25.56 -6.47 -19.75
N LEU A 76 24.51 -6.74 -20.53
CA LEU A 76 24.51 -6.51 -21.96
C LEU A 76 24.29 -5.03 -22.29
N THR A 77 25.00 -4.55 -23.27
CA THR A 77 24.70 -3.28 -23.92
C THR A 77 23.66 -3.52 -25.00
N TYR A 78 22.53 -2.82 -24.92
CA TYR A 78 21.40 -3.00 -25.85
C TYR A 78 21.43 -2.04 -27.03
N ASP A 79 22.54 -1.30 -27.25
CA ASP A 79 22.67 -0.27 -28.28
C ASP A 79 22.29 -0.77 -29.69
N GLU A 80 22.74 -1.97 -30.06
CA GLU A 80 22.40 -2.54 -31.37
C GLU A 80 20.95 -2.93 -31.52
N LEU A 81 20.33 -3.48 -30.47
CA LEU A 81 18.92 -3.83 -30.48
C LEU A 81 18.04 -2.58 -30.54
N VAL A 82 18.40 -1.53 -29.80
CA VAL A 82 17.73 -0.23 -29.84
C VAL A 82 17.84 0.39 -31.23
N ALA A 83 19.05 0.38 -31.83
CA ALA A 83 19.26 0.89 -33.19
C ALA A 83 18.46 0.11 -34.26
N LYS A 84 18.17 -1.16 -34.03
CA LYS A 84 17.33 -1.99 -34.90
C LYS A 84 15.82 -1.81 -34.62
N GLY A 85 15.43 -1.02 -33.61
CA GLY A 85 14.04 -0.87 -33.17
C GLY A 85 13.44 -2.11 -32.51
N GLN A 86 14.29 -2.95 -31.91
CA GLN A 86 13.95 -4.23 -31.28
C GLN A 86 13.83 -4.16 -29.75
N VAL A 87 13.76 -2.95 -29.18
CA VAL A 87 13.55 -2.70 -27.75
C VAL A 87 12.46 -1.64 -27.58
N GLY A 88 11.36 -1.99 -26.97
CA GLY A 88 10.27 -1.06 -26.72
C GLY A 88 10.38 -0.33 -25.39
N SER A 89 10.94 -0.99 -24.41
CA SER A 89 11.07 -0.47 -23.05
C SER A 89 12.36 -0.93 -22.39
N MET A 90 12.83 -0.13 -21.44
CA MET A 90 14.00 -0.50 -20.62
C MET A 90 13.68 -0.23 -19.14
N LEU A 91 14.16 -1.11 -18.29
CA LEU A 91 14.04 -1.10 -16.84
C LEU A 91 15.41 -0.78 -16.22
N ASN A 92 15.42 -0.13 -15.05
CA ASN A 92 16.62 0.13 -14.24
C ASN A 92 17.68 1.05 -14.90
N VAL A 93 17.28 1.84 -15.88
CA VAL A 93 18.11 2.89 -16.47
C VAL A 93 17.78 4.20 -15.79
N VAL A 94 18.58 4.63 -14.83
CA VAL A 94 18.29 5.82 -13.99
C VAL A 94 19.25 6.95 -14.30
N GLY A 95 18.71 8.16 -14.38
CA GLY A 95 19.43 9.41 -14.63
C GLY A 95 19.35 9.87 -16.08
N ALA A 96 19.18 11.19 -16.25
CA ALA A 96 18.93 11.82 -17.55
C ALA A 96 20.03 11.53 -18.61
N GLU A 97 21.29 11.45 -18.21
CA GLU A 97 22.37 11.13 -19.14
C GLU A 97 22.24 9.72 -19.73
N ARG A 98 21.92 8.73 -18.87
CA ARG A 98 21.81 7.32 -19.29
C ARG A 98 20.55 7.07 -20.10
N THR A 99 19.42 7.64 -19.70
CA THR A 99 18.16 7.53 -20.45
C THR A 99 18.29 8.22 -21.81
N ASN A 100 18.90 9.42 -21.87
CA ASN A 100 19.17 10.12 -23.12
C ASN A 100 20.12 9.36 -24.06
N HIS A 101 21.10 8.62 -23.54
CA HIS A 101 21.96 7.77 -24.38
C HIS A 101 21.14 6.83 -25.26
N TYR A 102 20.23 6.05 -24.65
CA TYR A 102 19.37 5.12 -25.40
C TYR A 102 18.33 5.85 -26.25
N GLN A 103 17.79 7.00 -25.76
CA GLN A 103 16.86 7.79 -26.56
C GLN A 103 17.51 8.34 -27.83
N HIS A 104 18.77 8.82 -27.78
CA HIS A 104 19.49 9.25 -28.98
C HIS A 104 19.66 8.10 -29.99
N ILE A 105 19.96 6.89 -29.53
CA ILE A 105 20.05 5.74 -30.41
C ILE A 105 18.67 5.43 -31.03
N ALA A 106 17.62 5.40 -30.22
CA ALA A 106 16.26 5.13 -30.71
C ALA A 106 15.77 6.17 -31.71
N MET A 107 15.99 7.46 -31.41
CA MET A 107 15.47 8.57 -32.20
C MET A 107 16.31 8.90 -33.43
N GLU A 108 17.62 8.65 -33.42
CA GLU A 108 18.51 9.07 -34.48
C GLU A 108 19.00 7.92 -35.37
N LYS A 109 19.07 6.70 -34.82
CA LYS A 109 19.65 5.54 -35.56
C LYS A 109 18.61 4.50 -35.94
N SER A 110 17.45 4.41 -35.23
CA SER A 110 16.41 3.46 -35.63
C SER A 110 15.58 4.00 -36.81
N ARG A 111 15.03 3.09 -37.60
CA ARG A 111 14.30 3.43 -38.84
C ARG A 111 13.01 4.21 -38.60
N LEU A 112 12.30 3.92 -37.50
CA LEU A 112 10.98 4.49 -37.19
C LEU A 112 11.00 5.56 -36.10
N HIS A 113 12.17 5.80 -35.51
CA HIS A 113 12.34 6.83 -34.47
C HIS A 113 11.34 6.68 -33.32
N ILE A 114 11.10 5.44 -32.85
CA ILE A 114 10.20 5.14 -31.74
C ILE A 114 10.97 5.30 -30.43
N PRO A 115 10.53 6.20 -29.52
CA PRO A 115 11.22 6.41 -28.25
C PRO A 115 11.14 5.19 -27.33
N ILE A 116 12.17 4.98 -26.51
CA ILE A 116 12.16 3.97 -25.45
C ILE A 116 11.28 4.45 -24.29
N LEU A 117 10.50 3.54 -23.71
CA LEU A 117 9.77 3.76 -22.47
C LEU A 117 10.61 3.26 -21.30
N PHE A 118 11.11 4.18 -20.45
CA PHE A 118 11.89 3.81 -19.26
C PHE A 118 10.99 3.59 -18.07
N GLY A 119 11.12 2.41 -17.45
CA GLY A 119 10.38 2.00 -16.25
C GLY A 119 11.29 1.82 -15.04
N LEU A 120 10.70 1.94 -13.83
CA LEU A 120 11.37 1.68 -12.57
C LEU A 120 10.37 1.32 -11.47
N ASP A 121 10.79 0.48 -10.51
CA ASP A 121 10.07 0.26 -9.27
C ASP A 121 10.22 1.48 -8.36
N ILE A 122 9.19 2.30 -8.33
CA ILE A 122 9.11 3.49 -7.48
C ILE A 122 7.83 3.32 -6.62
N ILE A 123 8.00 2.67 -5.48
CA ILE A 123 6.86 2.17 -4.69
C ILE A 123 6.40 3.21 -3.65
N HIS A 124 7.33 3.89 -2.96
CA HIS A 124 7.00 4.89 -1.94
C HIS A 124 8.00 6.07 -1.94
N GLY A 125 8.28 6.56 -3.13
CA GLY A 125 9.20 7.65 -3.37
C GLY A 125 10.35 7.24 -4.30
N HIS A 126 11.02 8.22 -4.88
CA HIS A 126 12.18 8.00 -5.76
C HIS A 126 13.48 8.38 -5.05
N ARG A 127 13.81 9.67 -4.97
CA ARG A 127 14.94 10.18 -4.18
C ARG A 127 14.50 10.57 -2.77
N THR A 128 13.34 11.18 -2.67
CA THR A 128 12.67 11.43 -1.39
C THR A 128 11.89 10.15 -1.03
N THR A 129 12.42 9.37 -0.10
CA THR A 129 11.78 8.14 0.37
C THR A 129 10.78 8.49 1.46
N PHE A 130 9.52 8.19 1.21
CA PHE A 130 8.39 8.31 2.12
C PHE A 130 8.19 7.02 2.94
N PRO A 131 7.26 6.99 3.90
CA PRO A 131 6.86 5.76 4.54
C PRO A 131 6.40 4.71 3.52
N VAL A 132 6.61 3.44 3.85
CA VAL A 132 6.17 2.30 3.01
C VAL A 132 4.64 2.31 2.80
N PRO A 133 4.12 1.69 1.71
CA PRO A 133 2.69 1.78 1.38
C PRO A 133 1.75 1.31 2.49
N LEU A 134 2.09 0.26 3.24
CA LEU A 134 1.30 -0.19 4.39
C LEU A 134 1.22 0.88 5.48
N ALA A 135 2.31 1.62 5.71
CA ALA A 135 2.32 2.77 6.60
C ALA A 135 1.45 3.91 6.05
N VAL A 136 1.60 4.25 4.76
CA VAL A 136 0.74 5.26 4.13
C VAL A 136 -0.74 4.88 4.28
N ALA A 137 -1.08 3.60 4.16
CA ALA A 137 -2.43 3.11 4.39
C ALA A 137 -2.89 3.32 5.85
N ALA A 138 -1.98 3.27 6.83
CA ALA A 138 -2.29 3.56 8.22
C ALA A 138 -2.66 5.03 8.49
N SER A 139 -2.33 5.96 7.60
CA SER A 139 -2.83 7.34 7.68
C SER A 139 -4.34 7.44 7.45
N TRP A 140 -4.94 6.52 6.72
CA TRP A 140 -6.32 6.60 6.22
C TRP A 140 -6.59 7.91 5.49
N ASP A 141 -5.56 8.41 4.82
CA ASP A 141 -5.59 9.67 4.08
C ASP A 141 -5.23 9.47 2.60
N PRO A 142 -6.20 9.51 1.68
CA PRO A 142 -5.91 9.45 0.26
C PRO A 142 -5.00 10.59 -0.23
N GLU A 143 -5.02 11.77 0.41
CA GLU A 143 -4.14 12.88 0.05
C GLU A 143 -2.67 12.58 0.37
N ALA A 144 -2.40 11.82 1.44
CA ALA A 144 -1.05 11.35 1.74
C ALA A 144 -0.50 10.46 0.61
N ALA A 145 -1.29 9.48 0.14
CA ALA A 145 -0.93 8.62 -0.98
C ALA A 145 -0.72 9.41 -2.29
N GLU A 146 -1.62 10.34 -2.60
CA GLU A 146 -1.49 11.23 -3.77
C GLU A 146 -0.21 12.08 -3.69
N THR A 147 0.13 12.58 -2.51
CA THR A 147 1.35 13.40 -2.27
C THR A 147 2.62 12.59 -2.52
N VAL A 148 2.71 11.38 -1.96
CA VAL A 148 3.83 10.45 -2.18
C VAL A 148 4.02 10.19 -3.66
N ALA A 149 2.95 9.79 -4.35
CA ALA A 149 2.97 9.45 -5.77
C ALA A 149 3.37 10.64 -6.66
N ARG A 150 2.85 11.84 -6.37
CA ARG A 150 3.15 13.07 -7.12
C ARG A 150 4.62 13.47 -6.98
N VAL A 151 5.16 13.47 -5.77
CA VAL A 151 6.58 13.80 -5.54
C VAL A 151 7.46 12.76 -6.23
N ALA A 152 7.14 11.48 -6.11
CA ALA A 152 7.85 10.41 -6.77
C ALA A 152 7.83 10.55 -8.31
N ALA A 153 6.69 10.90 -8.90
CA ALA A 153 6.54 11.12 -10.34
C ALA A 153 7.39 12.28 -10.85
N GLU A 154 7.38 13.42 -10.15
CA GLU A 154 8.20 14.58 -10.48
C GLU A 154 9.70 14.26 -10.48
N GLU A 155 10.15 13.51 -9.47
CA GLU A 155 11.54 13.07 -9.34
C GLU A 155 11.92 12.03 -10.42
N ALA A 156 11.04 11.07 -10.70
CA ALA A 156 11.22 10.07 -11.72
C ALA A 156 11.39 10.71 -13.11
N ARG A 157 10.52 11.67 -13.46
CA ARG A 157 10.62 12.39 -14.75
C ARG A 157 11.92 13.17 -14.90
N ALA A 158 12.42 13.74 -13.81
CA ALA A 158 13.72 14.42 -13.82
C ALA A 158 14.90 13.47 -14.08
N ASP A 159 14.77 12.19 -13.76
CA ASP A 159 15.73 11.12 -14.04
C ASP A 159 15.47 10.40 -15.38
N GLY A 160 14.48 10.83 -16.16
CA GLY A 160 14.13 10.26 -17.46
C GLY A 160 13.20 9.05 -17.40
N ILE A 161 12.68 8.72 -16.21
CA ILE A 161 11.71 7.65 -16.01
C ILE A 161 10.31 8.17 -16.33
N ALA A 162 9.58 7.49 -17.21
CA ALA A 162 8.22 7.86 -17.61
C ALA A 162 7.16 6.84 -17.21
N TRP A 163 7.56 5.74 -16.59
CA TRP A 163 6.72 4.63 -16.19
C TRP A 163 7.16 4.08 -14.83
N VAL A 164 6.21 3.89 -13.91
CA VAL A 164 6.50 3.36 -12.57
C VAL A 164 5.68 2.09 -12.32
N PHE A 165 6.30 1.10 -11.66
CA PHE A 165 5.62 -0.16 -11.31
C PHE A 165 4.92 -0.02 -9.95
N SER A 166 3.99 0.92 -9.88
CA SER A 166 3.18 1.29 -8.72
C SER A 166 1.84 1.88 -9.22
N PRO A 167 0.74 1.75 -8.43
CA PRO A 167 0.65 1.20 -7.09
C PRO A 167 0.57 -0.32 -7.05
N MET A 168 1.06 -0.92 -5.97
CA MET A 168 0.72 -2.27 -5.58
C MET A 168 -0.59 -2.23 -4.78
N VAL A 169 -1.59 -2.98 -5.22
CA VAL A 169 -2.95 -2.94 -4.65
C VAL A 169 -3.48 -4.32 -4.25
N ASP A 170 -2.58 -5.28 -4.11
CA ASP A 170 -2.93 -6.61 -3.61
C ASP A 170 -3.53 -6.51 -2.20
N ILE A 171 -4.69 -7.10 -1.99
CA ILE A 171 -5.25 -7.29 -0.66
C ILE A 171 -4.42 -8.33 0.07
N ALA A 172 -3.83 -7.96 1.19
CA ALA A 172 -2.98 -8.82 2.01
C ALA A 172 -3.66 -9.13 3.35
N ARG A 173 -4.01 -10.39 3.56
CA ARG A 173 -4.70 -10.89 4.76
C ARG A 173 -3.86 -11.88 5.57
N ASP A 174 -2.61 -12.08 5.15
CA ASP A 174 -1.68 -12.98 5.80
C ASP A 174 -0.32 -12.29 5.94
N PRO A 175 0.04 -11.79 7.13
CA PRO A 175 1.29 -11.05 7.36
C PRO A 175 2.55 -11.93 7.25
N ARG A 176 2.40 -13.25 7.08
CA ARG A 176 3.53 -14.11 6.73
C ARG A 176 4.07 -13.82 5.34
N TRP A 177 3.25 -13.27 4.45
CA TRP A 177 3.68 -12.79 3.13
C TRP A 177 4.49 -11.49 3.26
N GLY A 178 5.77 -11.53 2.86
CA GLY A 178 6.69 -10.40 3.02
C GLY A 178 6.26 -9.13 2.29
N ARG A 179 5.60 -9.28 1.14
CA ARG A 179 5.15 -8.15 0.33
C ARG A 179 3.92 -7.44 0.88
N ILE A 180 3.38 -7.84 2.03
CA ILE A 180 2.34 -7.06 2.73
C ILE A 180 2.78 -5.61 2.95
N ILE A 181 4.07 -5.35 3.17
CA ILE A 181 4.67 -4.01 3.31
C ILE A 181 4.36 -3.08 2.13
N GLU A 182 4.21 -3.64 0.91
CA GLU A 182 3.91 -2.90 -0.30
C GLU A 182 2.41 -2.64 -0.49
N SER A 183 1.55 -3.30 0.30
CA SER A 183 0.10 -3.30 0.15
C SER A 183 -0.58 -2.14 0.88
N ASN A 184 -1.88 -1.96 0.60
CA ASN A 184 -2.74 -1.08 1.39
C ASN A 184 -3.50 -1.84 2.52
N GLY A 185 -3.06 -3.05 2.89
CA GLY A 185 -3.63 -3.86 3.96
C GLY A 185 -4.73 -4.82 3.53
N GLU A 186 -5.61 -5.18 4.50
CA GLU A 186 -6.57 -6.29 4.37
C GLU A 186 -7.93 -5.90 3.78
N ASP A 187 -8.23 -4.59 3.71
CA ASP A 187 -9.58 -4.11 3.39
C ASP A 187 -9.74 -3.61 1.96
N PRO A 188 -10.72 -4.14 1.21
CA PRO A 188 -10.94 -3.75 -0.18
C PRO A 188 -11.42 -2.30 -0.37
N TYR A 189 -12.15 -1.71 0.58
CA TYR A 189 -12.67 -0.35 0.46
C TYR A 189 -11.54 0.69 0.68
N LEU A 190 -10.78 0.53 1.76
CA LEU A 190 -9.62 1.37 2.05
C LEU A 190 -8.61 1.29 0.91
N SER A 191 -8.24 0.06 0.50
CA SER A 191 -7.30 -0.15 -0.60
C SER A 191 -7.81 0.46 -1.92
N SER A 192 -9.11 0.39 -2.21
CA SER A 192 -9.68 1.02 -3.40
C SER A 192 -9.61 2.55 -3.36
N ALA A 193 -9.83 3.16 -2.20
CA ALA A 193 -9.70 4.61 -2.04
C ALA A 193 -8.24 5.07 -2.26
N LEU A 194 -7.29 4.37 -1.66
CA LEU A 194 -5.87 4.66 -1.82
C LEU A 194 -5.37 4.36 -3.23
N ALA A 195 -5.81 3.27 -3.86
CA ALA A 195 -5.46 2.93 -5.24
C ALA A 195 -5.79 4.06 -6.22
N ARG A 196 -6.97 4.69 -6.08
CA ARG A 196 -7.34 5.88 -6.86
C ARG A 196 -6.39 7.05 -6.62
N ALA A 197 -6.06 7.31 -5.38
CA ALA A 197 -5.17 8.41 -5.00
C ALA A 197 -3.73 8.21 -5.53
N TRP A 198 -3.19 6.98 -5.42
CA TRP A 198 -1.90 6.63 -6.00
C TRP A 198 -1.86 6.89 -7.51
N VAL A 199 -2.84 6.38 -8.27
CA VAL A 199 -2.92 6.58 -9.72
C VAL A 199 -3.00 8.07 -10.06
N LYS A 200 -3.85 8.81 -9.35
CA LYS A 200 -4.00 10.26 -9.54
C LYS A 200 -2.70 11.01 -9.27
N GLY A 201 -1.97 10.66 -8.21
CA GLY A 201 -0.69 11.26 -7.88
C GLY A 201 0.37 11.03 -8.94
N TYR A 202 0.52 9.79 -9.43
CA TYR A 202 1.49 9.46 -10.48
C TYR A 202 1.14 10.08 -11.84
N GLN A 203 -0.10 9.96 -12.27
CA GLN A 203 -0.50 10.36 -13.62
C GLN A 203 -0.99 11.81 -13.71
N GLN A 204 -1.37 12.41 -12.59
CA GLN A 204 -1.97 13.72 -12.51
C GLN A 204 -3.16 13.85 -13.51
N ASP A 205 -3.47 15.06 -13.97
CA ASP A 205 -4.58 15.29 -14.91
C ASP A 205 -4.18 15.08 -16.38
N ASP A 206 -2.88 14.99 -16.66
CA ASP A 206 -2.36 14.94 -18.04
C ASP A 206 -0.99 14.23 -18.08
N LEU A 207 -0.96 13.04 -18.66
CA LEU A 207 0.24 12.23 -18.82
C LEU A 207 1.38 12.90 -19.61
N SER A 208 1.04 13.83 -20.51
CA SER A 208 2.06 14.51 -21.32
C SER A 208 2.85 15.57 -20.56
N LYS A 209 2.41 15.96 -19.38
CA LYS A 209 3.08 17.00 -18.57
C LYS A 209 4.39 16.53 -17.95
N PRO A 210 5.37 17.46 -17.73
CA PRO A 210 6.71 17.15 -17.19
C PRO A 210 6.57 16.68 -15.77
N GLY A 211 5.83 16.30 -15.07
CA GLY A 211 5.75 15.75 -13.70
C GLY A 211 4.93 14.48 -13.63
N SER A 212 4.36 14.06 -14.77
CA SER A 212 3.49 12.88 -14.81
C SER A 212 4.23 11.66 -15.32
N VAL A 213 3.91 10.48 -14.78
CA VAL A 213 4.40 9.17 -15.21
C VAL A 213 3.23 8.21 -15.38
N ALA A 214 3.37 7.22 -16.24
CA ALA A 214 2.39 6.15 -16.33
C ALA A 214 2.43 5.28 -15.07
N ALA A 215 1.30 5.07 -14.42
CA ALA A 215 1.15 4.14 -13.31
C ALA A 215 0.98 2.71 -13.83
N CYS A 216 1.52 1.74 -13.09
CA CYS A 216 1.36 0.31 -13.35
C CYS A 216 0.76 -0.39 -12.14
N VAL A 217 -0.50 -0.72 -12.21
CA VAL A 217 -1.20 -1.39 -11.11
C VAL A 217 -0.76 -2.83 -11.03
N LYS A 218 -0.31 -3.27 -9.87
CA LYS A 218 0.25 -4.61 -9.66
C LYS A 218 -0.23 -5.27 -8.36
N HIS A 219 -0.17 -6.58 -8.26
CA HIS A 219 0.10 -7.59 -9.30
C HIS A 219 -1.20 -8.29 -9.68
N PHE A 220 -1.62 -8.22 -10.90
CA PHE A 220 -2.95 -8.66 -11.33
C PHE A 220 -2.99 -10.16 -11.61
N ALA A 221 -3.62 -11.01 -10.69
CA ALA A 221 -4.36 -10.56 -9.53
C ALA A 221 -4.16 -11.50 -8.33
N ALA A 222 -4.68 -11.04 -7.18
CA ALA A 222 -4.83 -11.83 -5.96
C ALA A 222 -3.53 -12.38 -5.36
N TYR A 223 -2.38 -11.76 -5.62
CA TYR A 223 -1.08 -12.25 -5.17
C TYR A 223 -0.94 -12.26 -3.65
N GLY A 224 -1.58 -11.31 -2.95
CA GLY A 224 -1.61 -11.27 -1.48
C GLY A 224 -2.40 -12.40 -0.80
N ALA A 225 -3.05 -13.28 -1.60
CA ALA A 225 -3.74 -14.48 -1.11
C ALA A 225 -2.91 -15.76 -1.28
N ALA A 226 -1.61 -15.66 -1.51
CA ALA A 226 -0.72 -16.80 -1.69
C ALA A 226 -0.84 -17.79 -0.51
N ILE A 227 -1.01 -19.08 -0.81
CA ILE A 227 -1.24 -20.13 0.19
C ILE A 227 -0.11 -20.12 1.23
N ALA A 228 -0.51 -20.04 2.51
CA ALA A 228 0.38 -19.98 3.68
C ALA A 228 1.27 -18.72 3.75
N GLY A 229 0.85 -17.62 3.13
CA GLY A 229 1.65 -16.39 3.08
C GLY A 229 3.00 -16.56 2.39
N ARG A 230 3.16 -17.61 1.60
CA ARG A 230 4.43 -17.93 0.95
C ARG A 230 4.50 -17.28 -0.42
N ASP A 231 5.45 -16.40 -0.60
CA ASP A 231 5.64 -15.67 -1.85
C ASP A 231 5.78 -16.59 -3.07
N TYR A 232 5.32 -16.15 -4.23
CA TYR A 232 5.27 -16.91 -5.49
C TYR A 232 4.35 -18.14 -5.49
N ASN A 233 3.66 -18.44 -4.36
CA ASN A 233 2.85 -19.63 -4.26
C ASN A 233 1.47 -19.46 -4.93
N ALA A 234 0.81 -20.58 -5.18
CA ALA A 234 -0.52 -20.61 -5.78
C ALA A 234 -1.59 -19.94 -4.89
N VAL A 235 -2.64 -19.51 -5.55
CA VAL A 235 -3.88 -19.01 -4.93
C VAL A 235 -5.02 -19.93 -5.31
N ASP A 236 -5.83 -20.31 -4.35
CA ASP A 236 -7.04 -21.14 -4.55
C ASP A 236 -8.23 -20.45 -3.86
N MET A 237 -9.19 -19.98 -4.66
CA MET A 237 -10.39 -19.30 -4.17
C MET A 237 -11.52 -19.37 -5.18
N SER A 238 -12.76 -19.20 -4.71
CA SER A 238 -13.91 -19.05 -5.61
C SER A 238 -13.81 -17.75 -6.43
N GLU A 239 -14.40 -17.76 -7.63
CA GLU A 239 -14.52 -16.52 -8.43
C GLU A 239 -15.32 -15.45 -7.68
N LEU A 240 -16.29 -15.85 -6.85
CA LEU A 240 -17.03 -14.95 -5.98
C LEU A 240 -16.08 -14.20 -5.03
N THR A 241 -15.19 -14.91 -4.33
CA THR A 241 -14.19 -14.31 -3.44
C THR A 241 -13.24 -13.41 -4.21
N LEU A 242 -12.75 -13.85 -5.36
CA LEU A 242 -11.88 -13.08 -6.23
C LEU A 242 -12.52 -11.72 -6.58
N ARG A 243 -13.77 -11.71 -7.03
CA ARG A 243 -14.51 -10.50 -7.42
C ARG A 243 -14.93 -9.63 -6.23
N GLN A 244 -15.36 -10.26 -5.13
CA GLN A 244 -15.90 -9.55 -3.96
C GLN A 244 -14.79 -8.86 -3.15
N VAL A 245 -13.58 -9.40 -3.16
CA VAL A 245 -12.46 -8.95 -2.31
C VAL A 245 -11.29 -8.46 -3.15
N TYR A 246 -10.64 -9.37 -3.86
CA TYR A 246 -9.31 -9.12 -4.42
C TYR A 246 -9.29 -8.22 -5.64
N LEU A 247 -10.32 -8.25 -6.48
CA LEU A 247 -10.37 -7.44 -7.70
C LEU A 247 -10.82 -5.99 -7.48
N LYS A 248 -11.44 -5.66 -6.34
CA LYS A 248 -11.98 -4.31 -6.10
C LYS A 248 -10.93 -3.18 -6.20
N PRO A 249 -9.74 -3.29 -5.57
CA PRO A 249 -8.74 -2.22 -5.68
C PRO A 249 -8.16 -2.06 -7.08
N TYR A 250 -7.99 -3.15 -7.82
CA TYR A 250 -7.55 -3.08 -9.22
C TYR A 250 -8.58 -2.38 -10.10
N HIS A 251 -9.86 -2.72 -9.92
CA HIS A 251 -10.94 -2.05 -10.65
C HIS A 251 -10.97 -0.55 -10.33
N ALA A 252 -10.82 -0.20 -9.05
CA ALA A 252 -10.74 1.20 -8.63
C ALA A 252 -9.56 1.96 -9.27
N ALA A 253 -8.40 1.32 -9.41
CA ALA A 253 -7.25 1.91 -10.08
C ALA A 253 -7.43 2.05 -11.59
N VAL A 254 -8.07 1.05 -12.24
CA VAL A 254 -8.43 1.12 -13.66
C VAL A 254 -9.45 2.24 -13.90
N ASP A 255 -10.46 2.36 -13.05
CA ASP A 255 -11.45 3.45 -13.09
C ASP A 255 -10.83 4.83 -12.87
N ALA A 256 -9.75 4.91 -12.08
CA ALA A 256 -8.96 6.13 -11.90
C ALA A 256 -8.07 6.46 -13.12
N GLY A 257 -8.06 5.60 -14.14
CA GLY A 257 -7.34 5.82 -15.39
C GLY A 257 -5.92 5.28 -15.42
N ALA A 258 -5.57 4.26 -14.64
CA ALA A 258 -4.26 3.63 -14.70
C ALA A 258 -3.87 3.27 -16.14
N ALA A 259 -2.66 3.65 -16.55
CA ALA A 259 -2.18 3.47 -17.92
C ALA A 259 -1.74 2.04 -18.22
N THR A 260 -1.28 1.30 -17.20
CA THR A 260 -0.74 -0.05 -17.36
C THR A 260 -1.11 -0.94 -16.18
N VAL A 261 -1.02 -2.25 -16.39
CA VAL A 261 -1.25 -3.29 -15.39
C VAL A 261 -0.11 -4.30 -15.51
N MET A 262 0.39 -4.79 -14.39
CA MET A 262 1.39 -5.87 -14.33
C MET A 262 0.73 -7.16 -13.87
N THR A 263 1.03 -8.29 -14.55
CA THR A 263 0.54 -9.60 -14.14
C THR A 263 1.24 -10.09 -12.88
N SER A 264 0.61 -10.99 -12.16
CA SER A 264 1.20 -11.61 -10.97
C SER A 264 2.00 -12.87 -11.29
N PHE A 265 2.92 -13.25 -10.39
CA PHE A 265 3.67 -14.50 -10.48
C PHE A 265 2.83 -15.74 -10.16
N ASN A 266 1.88 -15.61 -9.23
CA ASN A 266 1.07 -16.71 -8.74
C ASN A 266 0.13 -17.30 -9.80
N SER A 267 -0.26 -18.56 -9.61
CA SER A 267 -1.43 -19.12 -10.28
C SER A 267 -2.69 -18.88 -9.46
N ILE A 268 -3.82 -18.69 -10.13
CA ILE A 268 -5.15 -18.63 -9.53
C ILE A 268 -5.93 -19.86 -10.02
N ASN A 269 -6.37 -20.70 -9.08
CA ASN A 269 -7.13 -21.91 -9.38
C ASN A 269 -6.43 -22.81 -10.44
N GLY A 270 -5.10 -22.89 -10.37
CA GLY A 270 -4.28 -23.69 -11.28
C GLY A 270 -3.89 -23.01 -12.60
N VAL A 271 -4.29 -21.76 -12.85
CA VAL A 271 -3.91 -21.00 -14.06
C VAL A 271 -2.96 -19.87 -13.68
N PRO A 272 -1.71 -19.85 -14.21
CA PRO A 272 -0.78 -18.76 -13.94
C PRO A 272 -1.31 -17.40 -14.40
N GLY A 273 -1.22 -16.36 -13.54
CA GLY A 273 -1.77 -15.03 -13.80
C GLY A 273 -1.27 -14.41 -15.11
N THR A 274 -0.01 -14.62 -15.47
CA THR A 274 0.61 -14.14 -16.73
C THR A 274 -0.01 -14.76 -17.99
N ALA A 275 -0.72 -15.90 -17.87
CA ALA A 275 -1.36 -16.57 -19.00
C ALA A 275 -2.85 -16.91 -18.75
N ASP A 276 -3.51 -16.13 -17.87
CA ASP A 276 -4.91 -16.37 -17.49
C ASP A 276 -5.88 -15.53 -18.37
N PRO A 277 -6.62 -16.16 -19.31
CA PRO A 277 -7.58 -15.45 -20.13
C PRO A 277 -8.82 -14.97 -19.35
N LEU A 278 -9.14 -15.55 -18.19
CA LEU A 278 -10.26 -15.10 -17.36
C LEU A 278 -9.96 -13.70 -16.81
N THR A 279 -8.83 -13.52 -16.14
CA THR A 279 -8.48 -12.26 -15.52
C THR A 279 -8.08 -11.21 -16.57
N LEU A 280 -7.17 -11.56 -17.51
CA LEU A 280 -6.60 -10.60 -18.46
C LEU A 280 -7.56 -10.23 -19.60
N THR A 281 -8.24 -11.20 -20.19
CA THR A 281 -9.11 -10.92 -21.34
C THR A 281 -10.55 -10.72 -20.93
N GLN A 282 -11.13 -11.61 -20.14
CA GLN A 282 -12.56 -11.52 -19.82
C GLN A 282 -12.83 -10.38 -18.84
N ILE A 283 -12.16 -10.35 -17.69
CA ILE A 283 -12.42 -9.35 -16.66
C ILE A 283 -11.79 -8.00 -17.06
N LEU A 284 -10.47 -7.95 -17.22
CA LEU A 284 -9.77 -6.68 -17.43
C LEU A 284 -10.18 -5.98 -18.74
N ARG A 285 -10.18 -6.72 -19.87
CA ARG A 285 -10.44 -6.13 -21.19
C ARG A 285 -11.92 -5.99 -21.52
N LYS A 286 -12.73 -7.05 -21.34
CA LYS A 286 -14.12 -7.04 -21.80
C LYS A 286 -15.07 -6.41 -20.78
N GLU A 287 -14.94 -6.76 -19.50
CA GLU A 287 -15.83 -6.25 -18.46
C GLU A 287 -15.44 -4.81 -18.03
N TRP A 288 -14.16 -4.57 -17.72
CA TRP A 288 -13.68 -3.27 -17.27
C TRP A 288 -13.27 -2.32 -18.40
N ARG A 289 -13.13 -2.82 -19.63
CA ARG A 289 -12.76 -2.05 -20.82
C ARG A 289 -11.41 -1.34 -20.68
N PHE A 290 -10.47 -1.97 -19.97
CA PHE A 290 -9.13 -1.44 -19.84
C PHE A 290 -8.45 -1.33 -21.23
N ASP A 291 -7.97 -0.16 -21.61
CA ASP A 291 -7.39 0.17 -22.91
C ASP A 291 -5.89 0.50 -22.89
N GLY A 292 -5.25 0.49 -21.71
CA GLY A 292 -3.80 0.51 -21.54
C GLY A 292 -3.15 -0.84 -21.90
N PHE A 293 -1.86 -1.01 -21.67
CA PHE A 293 -1.19 -2.29 -21.90
C PHE A 293 -0.90 -3.08 -20.61
N VAL A 294 -0.72 -4.39 -20.79
CA VAL A 294 -0.37 -5.33 -19.71
C VAL A 294 1.08 -5.77 -19.89
N VAL A 295 1.89 -5.60 -18.87
CA VAL A 295 3.26 -6.14 -18.80
C VAL A 295 3.30 -7.36 -17.87
N SER A 296 4.16 -8.33 -18.16
CA SER A 296 4.46 -9.41 -17.22
C SER A 296 5.26 -8.87 -16.03
N ASP A 297 5.26 -9.59 -14.92
CA ASP A 297 6.28 -9.40 -13.90
C ASP A 297 7.64 -9.96 -14.40
N TRP A 298 8.70 -9.74 -13.62
CA TRP A 298 10.09 -10.09 -13.96
C TRP A 298 10.25 -11.56 -14.31
N GLY A 299 10.52 -11.84 -15.59
CA GLY A 299 10.71 -13.21 -16.10
C GLY A 299 9.45 -14.08 -16.10
N ALA A 300 8.29 -13.58 -15.69
CA ALA A 300 7.08 -14.38 -15.44
C ALA A 300 6.57 -15.11 -16.69
N VAL A 301 6.80 -14.59 -17.91
CA VAL A 301 6.49 -15.35 -19.14
C VAL A 301 7.38 -16.60 -19.25
N ALA A 302 8.66 -16.48 -18.97
CA ALA A 302 9.60 -17.61 -19.02
C ALA A 302 9.33 -18.63 -17.91
N GLU A 303 8.90 -18.18 -16.75
CA GLU A 303 8.55 -19.01 -15.58
C GLU A 303 7.32 -19.89 -15.79
N LEU A 304 6.46 -19.60 -16.76
CA LEU A 304 5.36 -20.49 -17.15
C LEU A 304 5.85 -21.91 -17.50
N LYS A 305 7.11 -22.08 -17.87
CA LYS A 305 7.74 -23.39 -18.05
C LYS A 305 7.78 -24.18 -16.76
N ASN A 306 8.07 -23.52 -15.65
CA ASN A 306 8.11 -24.12 -14.31
C ASN A 306 6.70 -24.53 -13.83
N HIS A 307 5.67 -23.84 -14.30
CA HIS A 307 4.27 -24.20 -14.08
C HIS A 307 3.79 -25.34 -15.00
N SER A 308 4.67 -25.97 -15.76
CA SER A 308 4.32 -27.07 -16.70
C SER A 308 3.35 -26.65 -17.81
N ILE A 309 3.33 -25.39 -18.21
CA ILE A 309 2.41 -24.84 -19.22
C ILE A 309 2.90 -25.14 -20.65
N GLY A 310 4.21 -25.36 -20.84
CA GLY A 310 4.81 -25.74 -22.11
C GLY A 310 6.26 -25.33 -22.26
N ASP A 311 6.80 -25.52 -23.48
CA ASP A 311 8.13 -25.04 -23.87
C ASP A 311 8.13 -23.51 -24.12
N GLY A 312 9.31 -22.90 -24.32
CA GLY A 312 9.45 -21.46 -24.53
C GLY A 312 8.50 -20.89 -25.60
N PRO A 313 8.46 -21.43 -26.83
CA PRO A 313 7.51 -20.99 -27.84
C PRO A 313 6.03 -21.12 -27.42
N THR A 314 5.68 -22.16 -26.72
CA THR A 314 4.29 -22.39 -26.28
C THR A 314 3.89 -21.41 -25.20
N VAL A 315 4.75 -21.16 -24.19
CA VAL A 315 4.41 -20.23 -23.10
C VAL A 315 4.34 -18.79 -23.58
N ALA A 316 5.25 -18.35 -24.46
CA ALA A 316 5.20 -17.01 -25.05
C ALA A 316 3.87 -16.78 -25.82
N ARG A 317 3.46 -17.78 -26.62
CA ARG A 317 2.17 -17.70 -27.32
C ARG A 317 0.99 -17.65 -26.36
N LYS A 318 0.99 -18.49 -25.33
CA LYS A 318 -0.13 -18.54 -24.36
C LYS A 318 -0.24 -17.21 -23.59
N ALA A 319 0.86 -16.65 -23.14
CA ALA A 319 0.86 -15.35 -22.43
C ALA A 319 0.33 -14.23 -23.34
N LEU A 320 0.87 -14.07 -24.56
CA LEU A 320 0.40 -13.07 -25.50
C LEU A 320 -1.09 -13.25 -25.87
N MET A 321 -1.52 -14.48 -26.13
CA MET A 321 -2.93 -14.78 -26.46
C MET A 321 -3.89 -14.58 -25.29
N ALA A 322 -3.41 -14.70 -24.04
CA ALA A 322 -4.19 -14.42 -22.85
C ALA A 322 -4.36 -12.90 -22.60
N GLY A 323 -3.47 -12.07 -23.15
CA GLY A 323 -3.54 -10.61 -23.03
C GLY A 323 -2.34 -9.94 -22.39
N THR A 324 -1.22 -10.64 -22.17
CA THR A 324 0.05 -10.04 -21.73
C THR A 324 0.74 -9.42 -22.92
N ASP A 325 0.74 -8.08 -23.00
CA ASP A 325 1.20 -7.33 -24.15
C ASP A 325 2.73 -7.16 -24.22
N MET A 326 3.41 -7.17 -23.04
CA MET A 326 4.86 -6.97 -22.94
C MET A 326 5.50 -7.99 -22.01
N ASP A 327 6.65 -8.55 -22.43
CA ASP A 327 7.47 -9.51 -21.69
C ASP A 327 8.62 -8.76 -20.99
N MET A 328 8.57 -8.71 -19.65
CA MET A 328 9.63 -8.14 -18.82
C MET A 328 10.70 -9.20 -18.54
N GLU A 329 11.92 -9.00 -19.04
CA GLU A 329 13.11 -9.81 -18.78
C GLU A 329 13.01 -11.31 -19.15
N GLY A 330 11.86 -11.76 -19.69
CA GLY A 330 11.68 -13.16 -20.09
C GLY A 330 12.41 -13.56 -21.35
N ASP A 331 12.81 -12.59 -22.19
CA ASP A 331 13.46 -12.72 -23.51
C ASP A 331 12.76 -13.66 -24.51
N LEU A 332 11.55 -14.11 -24.19
CA LEU A 332 10.84 -15.05 -25.04
C LEU A 332 10.10 -14.35 -26.18
N TYR A 333 9.52 -13.17 -25.92
CA TYR A 333 8.82 -12.46 -26.98
C TYR A 333 9.79 -12.04 -28.10
N GLY A 334 10.94 -11.48 -27.74
CA GLY A 334 11.97 -11.07 -28.69
C GLY A 334 12.53 -12.21 -29.53
N THR A 335 12.65 -13.40 -28.94
CA THR A 335 13.34 -14.55 -29.57
C THR A 335 12.41 -15.47 -30.36
N VAL A 336 11.14 -15.67 -29.96
CA VAL A 336 10.30 -16.72 -30.58
C VAL A 336 9.05 -16.22 -31.29
N LEU A 337 8.51 -15.01 -31.00
CA LEU A 337 7.21 -14.61 -31.54
C LEU A 337 7.24 -14.38 -33.05
N ALA A 338 8.30 -13.81 -33.64
CA ALA A 338 8.39 -13.55 -35.07
C ALA A 338 8.24 -14.86 -35.90
N ALA A 339 8.90 -15.94 -35.47
CA ALA A 339 8.78 -17.22 -36.14
C ALA A 339 7.36 -17.81 -36.03
N GLN A 340 6.68 -17.59 -34.88
CA GLN A 340 5.32 -18.08 -34.68
C GLN A 340 4.28 -17.31 -35.50
N VAL A 341 4.46 -15.98 -35.66
CA VAL A 341 3.61 -15.17 -36.54
C VAL A 341 3.80 -15.61 -37.99
N ARG A 342 5.05 -15.74 -38.48
CA ARG A 342 5.32 -16.17 -39.84
C ARG A 342 4.82 -17.58 -40.17
N SER A 343 4.80 -18.45 -39.17
CA SER A 343 4.23 -19.81 -39.31
C SER A 343 2.71 -19.87 -39.15
N GLY A 344 2.04 -18.75 -38.90
CA GLY A 344 0.60 -18.67 -38.69
C GLY A 344 0.10 -19.24 -37.37
N LYS A 345 0.98 -19.56 -36.40
CA LYS A 345 0.61 -20.02 -35.06
C LYS A 345 0.04 -18.91 -34.19
N ILE A 346 0.43 -17.66 -34.47
CA ILE A 346 -0.10 -16.44 -33.85
C ILE A 346 -0.61 -15.55 -34.97
N PRO A 347 -1.86 -15.09 -34.95
CA PRO A 347 -2.34 -14.07 -35.87
C PRO A 347 -1.54 -12.75 -35.64
N GLU A 348 -1.06 -12.13 -36.73
CA GLU A 348 -0.33 -10.87 -36.63
C GLU A 348 -1.16 -9.78 -35.92
N SER A 349 -2.49 -9.80 -36.10
CA SER A 349 -3.40 -8.88 -35.43
C SER A 349 -3.34 -8.89 -33.91
N VAL A 350 -2.92 -10.01 -33.29
CA VAL A 350 -2.73 -10.08 -31.83
C VAL A 350 -1.50 -9.29 -31.42
N VAL A 351 -0.41 -9.39 -32.20
CA VAL A 351 0.79 -8.57 -31.98
C VAL A 351 0.48 -7.11 -32.24
N ASP A 352 -0.28 -6.80 -33.33
CA ASP A 352 -0.70 -5.43 -33.63
C ASP A 352 -1.47 -4.79 -32.50
N GLU A 353 -2.35 -5.56 -31.83
CA GLU A 353 -3.13 -5.05 -30.73
C GLU A 353 -2.27 -4.75 -29.50
N ALA A 354 -1.31 -5.62 -29.16
CA ALA A 354 -0.34 -5.38 -28.09
C ALA A 354 0.49 -4.11 -28.36
N VAL A 355 1.03 -4.00 -29.57
CA VAL A 355 1.81 -2.83 -30.01
C VAL A 355 0.98 -1.54 -30.00
N ARG A 356 -0.27 -1.60 -30.44
CA ARG A 356 -1.20 -0.47 -30.41
C ARG A 356 -1.35 0.11 -29.02
N ARG A 357 -1.55 -0.75 -28.01
CA ARG A 357 -1.69 -0.34 -26.62
C ARG A 357 -0.42 0.30 -26.08
N ILE A 358 0.74 -0.29 -26.37
CA ILE A 358 2.05 0.23 -25.94
C ILE A 358 2.33 1.59 -26.59
N LEU A 359 2.13 1.72 -27.90
CA LEU A 359 2.34 2.99 -28.62
C LEU A 359 1.40 4.08 -28.11
N ARG A 360 0.14 3.72 -27.81
CA ARG A 360 -0.85 4.66 -27.24
C ARG A 360 -0.33 5.29 -25.95
N VAL A 361 0.21 4.51 -25.03
CA VAL A 361 0.79 5.01 -23.79
C VAL A 361 2.01 5.90 -24.07
N LYS A 362 2.91 5.51 -24.98
CA LYS A 362 4.07 6.34 -25.36
C LYS A 362 3.66 7.69 -25.96
N PHE A 363 2.61 7.73 -26.79
CA PHE A 363 2.06 8.98 -27.33
C PHE A 363 1.41 9.83 -26.24
N ALA A 364 0.62 9.21 -25.36
CA ALA A 364 -0.02 9.91 -24.24
C ALA A 364 1.00 10.55 -23.29
N LEU A 365 2.13 9.89 -23.06
CA LEU A 365 3.27 10.42 -22.27
C LEU A 365 4.05 11.53 -22.98
N GLY A 366 3.71 11.86 -24.25
CA GLY A 366 4.41 12.87 -25.03
C GLY A 366 5.83 12.49 -25.44
N LEU A 367 6.22 11.21 -25.36
CA LEU A 367 7.60 10.77 -25.61
C LEU A 367 8.05 10.98 -27.05
N PHE A 368 7.13 10.97 -28.03
CA PHE A 368 7.45 11.26 -29.43
C PHE A 368 7.74 12.74 -29.69
N ASP A 369 7.13 13.61 -28.89
CA ASP A 369 7.27 15.06 -29.05
C ASP A 369 8.40 15.60 -28.15
N HIS A 370 8.64 14.94 -27.00
CA HIS A 370 9.67 15.29 -26.00
C HIS A 370 10.41 14.06 -25.51
N PRO A 371 11.27 13.43 -26.38
CA PRO A 371 11.94 12.17 -26.03
C PRO A 371 13.07 12.32 -25.03
N TYR A 372 13.65 13.53 -24.90
CA TYR A 372 14.85 13.77 -24.09
C TYR A 372 14.52 14.44 -22.76
N THR A 373 15.31 14.08 -21.76
CA THR A 373 15.24 14.65 -20.41
C THR A 373 16.36 15.67 -20.20
N ASN A 374 16.08 16.79 -19.58
CA ASN A 374 17.10 17.78 -19.26
C ASN A 374 18.09 17.21 -18.24
N VAL A 375 19.39 17.26 -18.57
CA VAL A 375 20.44 16.88 -17.62
C VAL A 375 20.59 17.99 -16.61
N GLY A 376 20.18 17.69 -15.37
CA GLY A 376 20.29 18.59 -14.22
C GLY A 376 21.40 18.15 -13.25
N PRO A 377 21.64 18.91 -12.16
CA PRO A 377 22.51 18.48 -11.09
C PRO A 377 21.95 17.21 -10.42
N ALA A 378 22.82 16.43 -9.77
CA ALA A 378 22.39 15.28 -8.98
C ALA A 378 21.30 15.70 -7.98
N TYR A 379 20.21 14.96 -7.98
CA TYR A 379 19.05 15.29 -7.20
C TYR A 379 19.22 14.84 -5.74
N SER A 380 18.81 15.67 -4.79
CA SER A 380 18.65 15.31 -3.38
C SER A 380 17.29 15.82 -2.89
N PRO A 381 16.73 15.22 -1.83
CA PRO A 381 15.46 15.69 -1.26
C PRO A 381 15.54 17.17 -0.86
N THR A 382 14.62 18.00 -1.40
CA THR A 382 14.53 19.42 -1.03
C THR A 382 13.88 19.58 0.36
N PRO A 383 14.07 20.72 1.03
CA PRO A 383 13.40 20.98 2.31
C PRO A 383 11.88 20.80 2.24
N GLU A 384 11.24 21.24 1.17
CA GLU A 384 9.78 21.12 0.98
C GLU A 384 9.33 19.66 0.85
N ARG A 385 10.15 18.82 0.19
CA ARG A 385 9.87 17.40 0.04
C ARG A 385 10.14 16.62 1.33
N ARG A 386 11.18 17.02 2.07
CA ARG A 386 11.41 16.48 3.42
C ARG A 386 10.25 16.81 4.36
N GLU A 387 9.74 18.03 4.32
CA GLU A 387 8.56 18.43 5.10
C GLU A 387 7.32 17.60 4.70
N ALA A 388 7.13 17.36 3.40
CA ALA A 388 6.06 16.48 2.94
C ALA A 388 6.24 15.04 3.44
N ALA A 389 7.47 14.50 3.41
CA ALA A 389 7.78 13.16 3.92
C ALA A 389 7.53 13.06 5.43
N ARG A 390 7.96 14.08 6.22
CA ARG A 390 7.70 14.14 7.65
C ARG A 390 6.20 14.19 7.96
N ARG A 391 5.45 15.07 7.30
CA ARG A 391 4.00 15.15 7.49
C ARG A 391 3.30 13.82 7.21
N VAL A 392 3.65 13.14 6.11
CA VAL A 392 3.09 11.82 5.83
C VAL A 392 3.50 10.82 6.91
N ALA A 393 4.76 10.81 7.36
CA ALA A 393 5.22 9.91 8.41
C ALA A 393 4.48 10.16 9.75
N ASP A 394 4.25 11.41 10.13
CA ASP A 394 3.48 11.78 11.32
C ASP A 394 2.07 11.20 11.32
N GLU A 395 1.42 11.19 10.15
CA GLU A 395 0.05 10.69 9.99
C GLU A 395 -0.04 9.15 10.00
N THR A 396 1.08 8.45 9.75
CA THR A 396 1.12 6.99 9.68
C THR A 396 1.30 6.31 11.04
N MET A 397 1.75 7.04 12.07
CA MET A 397 2.07 6.49 13.38
C MET A 397 0.81 6.00 14.10
N VAL A 398 0.82 4.73 14.52
CA VAL A 398 -0.32 4.12 15.20
C VAL A 398 0.02 3.85 16.67
N LEU A 399 -0.61 4.58 17.58
CA LEU A 399 -0.49 4.31 19.01
C LEU A 399 -1.36 3.09 19.37
N LEU A 400 -0.71 1.93 19.52
CA LEU A 400 -1.41 0.68 19.81
C LEU A 400 -1.86 0.59 21.26
N LYS A 401 -1.01 1.07 22.20
CA LYS A 401 -1.23 0.99 23.64
C LYS A 401 -0.62 2.21 24.35
N ASN A 402 -1.25 2.70 25.42
CA ASN A 402 -0.73 3.76 26.29
C ASN A 402 -1.40 3.68 27.66
N ASP A 403 -1.21 2.56 28.36
CA ASP A 403 -1.79 2.31 29.65
C ASP A 403 -1.13 3.14 30.75
N PRO A 404 -1.90 3.56 31.75
CA PRO A 404 -1.34 4.31 32.88
C PRO A 404 -0.42 3.41 33.73
N VAL A 405 0.75 3.95 34.06
CA VAL A 405 1.70 3.36 34.99
C VAL A 405 1.46 3.94 36.37
N GLU A 406 1.46 3.09 37.42
CA GLU A 406 1.23 3.52 38.81
C GLU A 406 2.19 4.64 39.23
N GLY A 407 1.65 5.71 39.75
CA GLY A 407 2.43 6.89 40.21
C GLY A 407 2.94 7.81 39.10
N VAL A 408 2.77 7.42 37.83
CA VAL A 408 3.25 8.19 36.65
C VAL A 408 2.09 8.67 35.78
N GLY A 409 1.09 7.86 35.53
CA GLY A 409 0.04 8.04 34.53
C GLY A 409 0.46 7.45 33.19
N SER A 410 -0.20 7.86 32.11
CA SER A 410 0.19 7.45 30.75
C SER A 410 1.61 7.94 30.42
N LEU A 411 2.42 7.10 29.79
CA LEU A 411 3.81 7.44 29.46
C LEU A 411 3.91 8.40 28.28
N LEU A 412 3.01 8.28 27.34
CA LEU A 412 2.97 9.16 26.17
C LEU A 412 1.83 10.18 26.26
N PRO A 413 2.04 11.42 25.84
CA PRO A 413 3.32 11.97 25.37
C PRO A 413 4.32 12.19 26.54
N LEU A 414 5.62 12.08 26.23
CA LEU A 414 6.69 12.42 27.16
C LEU A 414 6.62 13.88 27.58
N THR A 415 6.84 14.17 28.83
CA THR A 415 6.73 15.52 29.39
C THR A 415 8.07 16.05 29.93
N ALA A 416 8.12 17.34 30.24
CA ALA A 416 9.29 17.97 30.89
C ALA A 416 9.66 17.33 32.24
N LYS A 417 8.82 16.49 32.84
CA LYS A 417 9.11 15.72 34.06
C LYS A 417 10.10 14.58 33.79
N THR A 418 10.17 14.05 32.57
CA THR A 418 11.15 13.05 32.17
C THR A 418 12.52 13.71 32.03
N LYS A 419 13.45 13.34 32.91
CA LYS A 419 14.77 13.98 32.98
C LYS A 419 15.80 13.26 32.13
N THR A 420 15.74 11.93 32.10
CA THR A 420 16.67 11.09 31.35
C THR A 420 15.90 10.00 30.59
N VAL A 421 16.28 9.79 29.34
CA VAL A 421 15.69 8.81 28.42
C VAL A 421 16.78 7.86 27.97
N ALA A 422 16.54 6.56 28.06
CA ALA A 422 17.37 5.54 27.42
C ALA A 422 16.76 5.17 26.08
N LEU A 423 17.47 5.40 24.98
CA LEU A 423 17.14 4.87 23.67
C LEU A 423 17.92 3.59 23.43
N ILE A 424 17.22 2.49 23.21
CA ILE A 424 17.79 1.16 23.12
C ILE A 424 17.23 0.43 21.91
N GLY A 425 18.04 -0.37 21.26
CA GLY A 425 17.62 -1.27 20.20
C GLY A 425 18.31 -1.05 18.87
N PRO A 426 18.37 -2.09 18.02
CA PRO A 426 19.09 -2.07 16.75
C PRO A 426 18.53 -1.07 15.75
N MET A 427 17.21 -0.84 15.75
CA MET A 427 16.55 0.11 14.83
C MET A 427 16.73 1.57 15.23
N ALA A 428 17.30 1.87 16.40
CA ALA A 428 17.42 3.24 16.91
C ALA A 428 18.34 4.13 16.04
N ASP A 429 19.36 3.53 15.41
CA ASP A 429 20.36 4.25 14.60
C ASP A 429 20.59 3.58 13.24
N ASP A 430 19.63 2.82 12.76
CA ASP A 430 19.70 2.13 11.47
C ASP A 430 19.08 2.97 10.36
N ALA A 431 19.92 3.69 9.62
CA ALA A 431 19.48 4.52 8.52
C ALA A 431 19.04 3.72 7.28
N ARG A 432 19.46 2.44 7.17
CA ARG A 432 19.14 1.60 6.01
C ARG A 432 17.75 1.00 6.12
N ASP A 433 17.47 0.35 7.25
CA ASP A 433 16.23 -0.39 7.40
C ASP A 433 15.02 0.53 7.69
N LEU A 434 15.27 1.74 8.19
CA LEU A 434 14.24 2.80 8.27
C LEU A 434 13.70 3.29 6.93
N LEU A 435 14.43 3.08 5.83
CA LEU A 435 13.95 3.40 4.48
C LEU A 435 12.82 2.49 4.02
N GLY A 436 12.82 1.22 4.43
CA GLY A 436 11.84 0.23 3.99
C GLY A 436 12.20 -0.48 2.68
N ALA A 437 11.41 -1.50 2.34
CA ALA A 437 11.58 -2.32 1.14
C ALA A 437 11.35 -1.50 -0.15
N TRP A 438 11.98 -1.92 -1.25
CA TRP A 438 11.87 -1.27 -2.57
C TRP A 438 12.36 0.18 -2.61
N THR A 439 13.33 0.52 -1.79
CA THR A 439 14.03 1.81 -1.89
C THR A 439 15.16 1.71 -2.91
N VAL A 440 14.83 1.82 -4.19
CA VAL A 440 15.77 1.57 -5.31
C VAL A 440 16.78 2.70 -5.46
N THR A 441 16.37 3.95 -5.26
CA THR A 441 17.19 5.14 -5.52
C THR A 441 17.32 6.08 -4.31
N GLY A 442 16.63 5.79 -3.22
CA GLY A 442 16.79 6.48 -1.94
C GLY A 442 18.15 6.18 -1.31
N SER A 443 18.59 7.03 -0.40
CA SER A 443 19.91 6.95 0.21
C SER A 443 19.81 6.93 1.74
N PRO A 444 20.48 5.97 2.42
CA PRO A 444 20.59 5.98 3.88
C PRO A 444 21.21 7.29 4.44
N LYS A 445 21.98 8.02 3.64
CA LYS A 445 22.56 9.31 4.03
C LYS A 445 21.52 10.41 4.21
N ASP A 446 20.33 10.23 3.61
CA ASP A 446 19.23 11.19 3.71
C ASP A 446 18.33 10.94 4.92
N VAL A 447 18.48 9.79 5.59
CA VAL A 447 17.68 9.40 6.76
C VAL A 447 18.13 10.12 8.01
N ILE A 448 17.18 10.72 8.72
CA ILE A 448 17.38 11.17 10.09
C ILE A 448 16.90 10.05 11.02
N THR A 449 17.86 9.40 11.71
CA THR A 449 17.55 8.27 12.62
C THR A 449 16.88 8.73 13.91
N LEU A 450 16.25 7.80 14.64
CA LEU A 450 15.67 8.09 15.96
C LEU A 450 16.74 8.63 16.90
N LYS A 451 17.92 8.02 16.91
CA LYS A 451 19.06 8.48 17.74
C LYS A 451 19.46 9.89 17.41
N THR A 452 19.54 10.25 16.13
CA THR A 452 19.87 11.62 15.69
C THR A 452 18.83 12.61 16.19
N ALA A 453 17.55 12.40 15.90
CA ALA A 453 16.47 13.31 16.29
C ALA A 453 16.33 13.46 17.80
N LEU A 454 16.42 12.35 18.55
CA LEU A 454 16.35 12.39 20.00
C LEU A 454 17.60 13.00 20.65
N SER A 455 18.79 12.83 20.04
CA SER A 455 20.01 13.50 20.51
C SER A 455 19.93 15.02 20.37
N GLU A 456 19.41 15.52 19.24
CA GLU A 456 19.18 16.96 19.02
C GLU A 456 18.17 17.53 20.03
N ARG A 457 17.12 16.77 20.36
CA ARG A 457 16.07 17.22 21.26
C ARG A 457 16.44 17.16 22.74
N LEU A 458 17.15 16.14 23.17
CA LEU A 458 17.40 15.81 24.58
C LEU A 458 18.83 16.17 25.03
N GLY A 459 19.81 16.24 24.12
CA GLY A 459 21.21 16.46 24.45
C GLY A 459 21.73 15.44 25.46
N ASP A 460 22.35 15.88 26.51
CA ASP A 460 22.96 15.06 27.59
C ASP A 460 21.93 14.22 28.39
N LYS A 461 20.63 14.42 28.16
CA LYS A 461 19.57 13.62 28.80
C LYS A 461 19.29 12.31 28.07
N LEU A 462 19.80 12.14 26.86
CA LEU A 462 19.70 10.89 26.12
C LEU A 462 20.85 9.96 26.45
N LEU A 463 20.50 8.76 26.90
CA LEU A 463 21.44 7.65 27.02
C LEU A 463 21.15 6.68 25.87
N TYR A 464 22.18 6.11 25.25
CA TYR A 464 22.02 5.23 24.11
C TYR A 464 22.74 3.89 24.32
N ALA A 465 22.11 2.79 23.89
CA ALA A 465 22.73 1.49 23.75
C ALA A 465 22.12 0.73 22.54
N PRO A 466 22.91 0.06 21.69
CA PRO A 466 22.40 -0.69 20.55
C PRO A 466 21.60 -1.92 20.97
N GLY A 467 21.90 -2.52 22.10
CA GLY A 467 21.17 -3.66 22.68
C GLY A 467 21.55 -5.01 22.07
N CYS A 468 21.24 -5.26 20.82
CA CYS A 468 21.57 -6.48 20.09
C CYS A 468 21.61 -6.21 18.58
N GLY A 469 21.97 -7.23 17.77
CA GLY A 469 21.82 -7.20 16.32
C GLY A 469 20.35 -7.37 15.88
N LEU A 470 20.08 -7.04 14.61
CA LEU A 470 18.75 -7.29 13.99
C LEU A 470 18.49 -8.78 13.78
N LEU A 471 19.54 -9.53 13.46
CA LEU A 471 19.54 -10.99 13.37
C LEU A 471 20.51 -11.56 14.39
N ALA A 472 20.59 -12.87 14.52
CA ALA A 472 21.50 -13.52 15.48
C ALA A 472 22.50 -14.42 14.76
N GLY A 473 23.76 -14.43 15.24
CA GLY A 473 24.79 -15.38 14.81
C GLY A 473 25.23 -15.22 13.37
N GLU A 474 25.31 -16.35 12.61
CA GLU A 474 25.78 -16.36 11.22
C GLU A 474 24.84 -15.63 10.28
N ASP A 475 23.54 -15.53 10.58
CA ASP A 475 22.55 -14.84 9.76
C ASP A 475 22.84 -13.34 9.67
N GLU A 476 23.38 -12.74 10.72
CA GLU A 476 23.80 -11.34 10.72
C GLU A 476 24.94 -11.11 9.71
N ASN A 477 25.88 -12.04 9.60
CA ASN A 477 26.97 -11.95 8.62
C ASN A 477 26.48 -12.06 7.17
N VAL A 478 25.46 -12.88 6.92
CA VAL A 478 24.84 -13.00 5.59
C VAL A 478 24.12 -11.70 5.23
N LEU A 479 23.37 -11.12 6.15
CA LEU A 479 22.69 -9.85 5.97
C LEU A 479 23.65 -8.75 5.49
N MET A 480 24.85 -8.72 6.07
CA MET A 480 25.86 -7.72 5.76
C MET A 480 26.62 -7.98 4.45
N SER A 481 26.58 -9.21 3.92
CA SER A 481 27.37 -9.63 2.74
C SER A 481 26.64 -9.51 1.41
N VAL A 482 25.30 -9.53 1.40
CA VAL A 482 24.51 -9.53 0.17
C VAL A 482 23.85 -8.16 -0.02
N THR A 483 24.23 -7.48 -1.07
CA THR A 483 23.64 -6.21 -1.50
C THR A 483 22.76 -6.42 -2.71
N PHE A 484 21.46 -6.10 -2.59
CA PHE A 484 20.61 -5.87 -3.75
C PHE A 484 20.97 -4.52 -4.39
N ALA A 485 21.03 -4.52 -5.73
CA ALA A 485 21.11 -3.32 -6.55
C ALA A 485 22.27 -2.36 -6.26
N GLY A 486 23.50 -2.79 -6.51
CA GLY A 486 24.60 -1.87 -6.92
C GLY A 486 25.22 -0.98 -5.85
N GLY A 487 24.91 -1.15 -4.59
CA GLY A 487 25.58 -0.46 -3.50
C GLY A 487 26.42 -1.42 -2.68
N ALA A 488 27.75 -1.40 -2.84
CA ALA A 488 28.64 -2.07 -1.91
C ALA A 488 28.55 -1.38 -0.55
N ALA A 489 27.80 -1.93 0.38
CA ALA A 489 27.91 -1.57 1.78
C ALA A 489 29.03 -2.45 2.38
N SER A 490 30.23 -1.95 2.43
CA SER A 490 31.21 -2.43 3.38
C SER A 490 30.77 -1.94 4.75
N VAL A 491 30.04 -2.77 5.48
CA VAL A 491 29.84 -2.51 6.90
C VAL A 491 30.78 -3.42 7.65
N ASP A 492 31.83 -2.83 8.19
CA ASP A 492 32.70 -3.46 9.18
C ASP A 492 31.95 -3.44 10.51
N GLN A 493 30.97 -4.35 10.66
CA GLN A 493 30.36 -4.64 11.95
C GLN A 493 30.76 -6.06 12.32
N SER A 494 31.69 -6.17 13.25
CA SER A 494 31.88 -7.38 14.02
C SER A 494 30.53 -7.80 14.63
N VAL A 495 30.14 -9.07 14.44
CA VAL A 495 28.97 -9.67 15.12
C VAL A 495 29.03 -9.28 16.59
N ALA A 496 28.06 -8.50 17.02
CA ALA A 496 27.99 -8.07 18.40
C ALA A 496 27.84 -9.30 19.31
N ASP A 497 28.59 -9.33 20.40
CA ASP A 497 28.29 -10.27 21.50
C ASP A 497 26.99 -9.78 22.15
N ASP A 498 25.85 -10.32 21.67
CA ASP A 498 24.52 -9.92 22.12
C ASP A 498 24.34 -10.02 23.63
N ASP A 499 24.95 -11.00 24.31
CA ASP A 499 24.85 -11.12 25.75
C ASP A 499 25.50 -9.93 26.44
N LYS A 500 26.62 -9.47 25.96
CA LYS A 500 27.32 -8.28 26.47
C LYS A 500 26.53 -7.01 26.18
N THR A 501 26.09 -6.82 24.95
CA THR A 501 25.38 -5.58 24.54
C THR A 501 24.00 -5.47 25.17
N ILE A 502 23.28 -6.59 25.40
CA ILE A 502 22.05 -6.63 26.19
C ILE A 502 22.32 -6.23 27.64
N THR A 503 23.43 -6.71 28.23
CA THR A 503 23.81 -6.30 29.59
C THR A 503 24.08 -4.80 29.67
N GLU A 504 24.81 -4.22 28.73
CA GLU A 504 25.06 -2.77 28.63
C GLU A 504 23.74 -1.98 28.44
N ALA A 505 22.81 -2.50 27.67
CA ALA A 505 21.49 -1.89 27.46
C ALA A 505 20.65 -1.89 28.75
N VAL A 506 20.65 -2.99 29.50
CA VAL A 506 20.01 -3.09 30.82
C VAL A 506 20.59 -2.06 31.80
N ASP A 507 21.91 -1.91 31.83
CA ASP A 507 22.56 -0.92 32.68
C ASP A 507 22.27 0.51 32.23
N THR A 508 22.08 0.74 30.96
CA THR A 508 21.64 2.02 30.39
C THR A 508 20.20 2.33 30.80
N ALA A 509 19.29 1.37 30.67
CA ALA A 509 17.90 1.50 31.10
C ALA A 509 17.78 1.84 32.60
N ARG A 510 18.56 1.17 33.47
CA ARG A 510 18.55 1.43 34.93
C ARG A 510 18.89 2.87 35.30
N LYS A 511 19.71 3.57 34.51
CA LYS A 511 20.12 4.96 34.72
C LYS A 511 19.09 5.99 34.25
N ALA A 512 18.09 5.58 33.46
CA ALA A 512 17.08 6.46 32.87
C ALA A 512 15.78 6.48 33.70
N ASP A 513 14.96 7.49 33.48
CA ASP A 513 13.59 7.57 34.01
C ASP A 513 12.62 6.70 33.19
N VAL A 514 12.86 6.62 31.86
CA VAL A 514 12.09 5.82 30.91
C VAL A 514 13.02 5.21 29.87
N ALA A 515 12.72 4.01 29.39
CA ALA A 515 13.41 3.38 28.27
C ALA A 515 12.52 3.36 27.04
N ILE A 516 13.06 3.79 25.90
CA ILE A 516 12.46 3.68 24.57
C ILE A 516 13.20 2.57 23.86
N LEU A 517 12.50 1.48 23.51
CA LEU A 517 13.05 0.40 22.70
C LEU A 517 12.60 0.54 21.26
N ALA A 518 13.56 0.66 20.34
CA ALA A 518 13.33 0.68 18.90
C ALA A 518 13.70 -0.68 18.31
N LEU A 519 12.68 -1.49 18.06
CA LEU A 519 12.79 -2.88 17.62
C LEU A 519 12.02 -3.11 16.31
N GLY A 520 12.48 -4.06 15.51
CA GLY A 520 11.82 -4.30 14.22
C GLY A 520 12.45 -5.40 13.37
N GLU A 521 12.20 -5.33 12.08
CA GLU A 521 12.68 -6.29 11.08
C GLU A 521 13.68 -5.65 10.10
N PRO A 522 14.75 -6.38 9.70
CA PRO A 522 15.62 -5.91 8.63
C PRO A 522 14.91 -5.97 7.29
N THR A 523 14.88 -4.84 6.62
CA THR A 523 14.29 -4.64 5.30
C THR A 523 14.99 -5.50 4.22
N ASN A 524 14.22 -5.99 3.24
CA ASN A 524 14.66 -6.83 2.12
C ASN A 524 15.21 -8.22 2.50
N TRP A 525 15.13 -8.61 3.76
CA TRP A 525 15.52 -9.93 4.25
C TRP A 525 14.40 -10.63 4.99
N MET A 526 13.77 -9.92 5.92
CA MET A 526 12.67 -10.46 6.69
C MET A 526 11.32 -9.89 6.26
N GLU A 527 11.32 -8.83 5.47
CA GLU A 527 10.15 -8.19 4.87
C GLU A 527 10.43 -7.79 3.41
N GLY A 528 9.37 -7.58 2.61
CA GLY A 528 9.45 -7.35 1.18
C GLY A 528 9.34 -8.63 0.36
N GLU A 529 9.77 -8.57 -0.89
CA GLU A 529 9.71 -9.68 -1.83
C GLU A 529 10.63 -10.84 -1.40
N ALA A 530 10.17 -12.07 -1.65
CA ALA A 530 10.84 -13.32 -1.28
C ALA A 530 11.10 -13.51 0.23
N SER A 531 10.45 -12.72 1.09
CA SER A 531 10.70 -12.65 2.53
C SER A 531 9.52 -13.18 3.35
N SER A 532 9.01 -14.35 2.99
CA SER A 532 7.94 -15.01 3.74
C SER A 532 8.44 -15.59 5.06
N ARG A 533 7.70 -15.33 6.16
CA ARG A 533 8.06 -15.79 7.50
C ARG A 533 6.98 -16.70 8.10
N VAL A 534 7.40 -17.72 8.79
CA VAL A 534 6.50 -18.62 9.57
C VAL A 534 6.28 -18.06 10.98
N HIS A 535 7.29 -17.42 11.57
CA HIS A 535 7.23 -16.79 12.88
C HIS A 535 7.12 -15.27 12.71
N LEU A 536 6.15 -14.65 13.37
CA LEU A 536 5.88 -13.20 13.28
C LEU A 536 6.34 -12.44 14.54
N GLY A 537 7.26 -13.00 15.33
CA GLY A 537 7.94 -12.30 16.43
C GLY A 537 9.11 -11.45 15.93
N PHE A 538 9.70 -10.69 16.82
CA PHE A 538 10.96 -9.98 16.55
C PHE A 538 12.06 -10.92 16.10
N THR A 539 12.95 -10.43 15.26
CA THR A 539 14.10 -11.20 14.77
C THR A 539 15.27 -11.21 15.75
N GLY A 540 16.17 -12.18 15.62
CA GLY A 540 17.37 -12.28 16.45
C GLY A 540 17.08 -12.38 17.96
N ASN A 541 17.81 -11.62 18.73
CA ASN A 541 17.71 -11.56 20.20
C ASN A 541 16.89 -10.35 20.71
N GLN A 542 16.11 -9.70 19.85
CA GLN A 542 15.37 -8.48 20.20
C GLN A 542 14.28 -8.72 21.26
N GLU A 543 13.60 -9.86 21.24
CA GLU A 543 12.62 -10.22 22.29
C GLU A 543 13.32 -10.43 23.64
N LYS A 544 14.47 -11.12 23.67
CA LYS A 544 15.31 -11.25 24.85
C LYS A 544 15.77 -9.91 25.41
N LEU A 545 16.14 -8.96 24.54
CA LEU A 545 16.48 -7.60 24.92
C LEU A 545 15.28 -6.89 25.55
N LEU A 546 14.10 -6.97 24.95
CA LEU A 546 12.87 -6.37 25.46
C LEU A 546 12.54 -6.91 26.85
N GLU A 547 12.53 -8.21 27.02
CA GLU A 547 12.29 -8.87 28.32
C GLU A 547 13.30 -8.43 29.40
N ALA A 548 14.59 -8.38 29.05
CA ALA A 548 15.65 -7.97 29.97
C ALA A 548 15.52 -6.49 30.41
N VAL A 549 15.11 -5.61 29.51
CA VAL A 549 14.89 -4.19 29.86
C VAL A 549 13.62 -4.03 30.70
N VAL A 550 12.51 -4.71 30.37
CA VAL A 550 11.27 -4.70 31.17
C VAL A 550 11.54 -5.22 32.57
N ALA A 551 12.36 -6.26 32.73
CA ALA A 551 12.76 -6.80 34.04
C ALA A 551 13.54 -5.81 34.93
N THR A 552 14.01 -4.67 34.40
CA THR A 552 14.61 -3.60 35.23
C THR A 552 13.57 -2.89 36.10
N GLY A 553 12.28 -3.03 35.82
CA GLY A 553 11.19 -2.30 36.47
C GLY A 553 11.07 -0.82 36.04
N LYS A 554 11.85 -0.37 35.06
CA LYS A 554 11.71 0.96 34.45
C LYS A 554 10.52 0.99 33.51
N PRO A 555 9.80 2.12 33.44
CA PRO A 555 8.77 2.29 32.41
C PRO A 555 9.37 2.15 31.01
N VAL A 556 8.69 1.35 30.15
CA VAL A 556 9.16 1.06 28.78
C VAL A 556 8.16 1.59 27.77
N ILE A 557 8.66 2.22 26.72
CA ILE A 557 7.95 2.57 25.51
C ILE A 557 8.55 1.72 24.38
N LEU A 558 7.74 0.90 23.73
CA LEU A 558 8.15 0.10 22.59
C LEU A 558 7.76 0.84 21.30
N VAL A 559 8.74 1.14 20.46
CA VAL A 559 8.57 1.63 19.09
C VAL A 559 8.85 0.45 18.17
N VAL A 560 7.81 0.01 17.46
CA VAL A 560 7.88 -1.10 16.50
C VAL A 560 8.16 -0.55 15.11
N LEU A 561 9.19 -1.06 14.48
CA LEU A 561 9.67 -0.63 13.16
C LEU A 561 9.69 -1.85 12.23
N ALA A 562 8.52 -2.20 11.69
CA ALA A 562 8.32 -3.40 10.87
C ALA A 562 7.28 -3.15 9.79
N GLY A 563 7.48 -3.76 8.62
CA GLY A 563 6.57 -3.65 7.48
C GLY A 563 5.42 -4.64 7.47
N ARG A 564 5.11 -5.26 8.60
CA ARG A 564 4.02 -6.23 8.76
C ARG A 564 3.46 -6.26 10.17
N PRO A 565 2.21 -6.70 10.37
CA PRO A 565 1.68 -7.03 11.68
C PRO A 565 2.53 -8.11 12.38
N LEU A 566 3.17 -7.77 13.49
CA LEU A 566 3.92 -8.70 14.30
C LEU A 566 3.05 -9.31 15.41
N GLN A 567 3.47 -10.46 15.93
CA GLN A 567 2.89 -11.10 17.13
C GLN A 567 3.42 -10.39 18.38
N LEU A 568 2.67 -9.41 18.88
CA LEU A 568 3.06 -8.55 20.00
C LEU A 568 2.40 -8.92 21.34
N LYS A 569 1.88 -10.14 21.49
CA LYS A 569 1.10 -10.53 22.68
C LYS A 569 1.88 -10.35 23.97
N TRP A 570 3.15 -10.79 24.02
CA TRP A 570 3.98 -10.59 25.21
C TRP A 570 4.21 -9.11 25.52
N ALA A 571 4.48 -8.31 24.48
CA ALA A 571 4.66 -6.87 24.63
C ALA A 571 3.36 -6.19 25.12
N ASP A 572 2.20 -6.60 24.61
CA ASP A 572 0.91 -6.08 25.08
C ASP A 572 0.66 -6.39 26.57
N GLU A 573 1.06 -7.56 27.06
CA GLU A 573 0.89 -7.94 28.47
C GLU A 573 1.87 -7.23 29.41
N HIS A 574 3.06 -6.80 28.95
CA HIS A 574 4.17 -6.37 29.82
C HIS A 574 4.66 -4.93 29.59
N VAL A 575 4.35 -4.33 28.42
CA VAL A 575 4.79 -2.98 28.05
C VAL A 575 3.61 -2.01 28.12
N PRO A 576 3.70 -0.91 28.86
CA PRO A 576 2.60 0.02 29.04
C PRO A 576 2.32 0.91 27.82
N ALA A 577 3.31 1.17 26.95
CA ALA A 577 3.12 2.00 25.75
C ALA A 577 3.78 1.36 24.54
N ILE A 578 3.01 1.22 23.44
CA ILE A 578 3.45 0.61 22.19
C ILE A 578 3.04 1.54 21.04
N LEU A 579 4.02 1.96 20.26
CA LEU A 579 3.86 2.76 19.05
C LEU A 579 4.31 1.96 17.83
N GLU A 580 3.41 1.70 16.89
CA GLU A 580 3.75 1.14 15.58
C GLU A 580 4.15 2.28 14.66
N ALA A 581 5.39 2.28 14.21
CA ALA A 581 5.98 3.32 13.38
C ALA A 581 6.29 2.84 11.96
N TRP A 582 6.17 1.54 11.67
CA TRP A 582 6.41 0.94 10.36
C TRP A 582 7.87 1.16 9.89
N SER A 583 8.05 1.39 8.57
CA SER A 583 9.28 1.93 7.98
C SER A 583 8.99 3.36 7.50
N PRO A 584 9.39 4.41 8.27
CA PRO A 584 8.88 5.77 8.07
C PRO A 584 9.62 6.58 6.98
N GLY A 585 10.66 6.01 6.34
CA GLY A 585 11.43 6.71 5.32
C GLY A 585 12.47 7.69 5.88
N ILE A 586 12.80 8.72 5.09
CA ILE A 586 13.93 9.62 5.41
C ILE A 586 13.72 10.50 6.66
N GLU A 587 12.48 10.74 7.06
CA GLU A 587 12.13 11.58 8.22
C GLU A 587 11.70 10.75 9.45
N ALA A 588 12.18 9.51 9.54
CA ALA A 588 11.80 8.55 10.58
C ALA A 588 12.00 9.09 12.00
N GLY A 589 13.18 9.60 12.30
CA GLY A 589 13.51 10.10 13.63
C GLY A 589 12.68 11.31 14.05
N PRO A 590 12.56 12.36 13.22
CA PRO A 590 11.70 13.50 13.51
C PRO A 590 10.23 13.11 13.75
N ALA A 591 9.64 12.31 12.87
CA ALA A 591 8.24 11.93 13.00
C ALA A 591 7.96 11.10 14.26
N VAL A 592 8.81 10.11 14.57
CA VAL A 592 8.68 9.35 15.84
C VAL A 592 8.84 10.29 17.04
N ALA A 593 9.82 11.23 17.01
CA ALA A 593 10.01 12.19 18.10
C ALA A 593 8.79 13.08 18.29
N ASP A 594 8.17 13.59 17.22
CA ASP A 594 6.98 14.44 17.28
C ASP A 594 5.82 13.74 18.02
N VAL A 595 5.60 12.46 17.73
CA VAL A 595 4.59 11.68 18.44
C VAL A 595 5.02 11.41 19.88
N LEU A 596 6.25 10.96 20.14
CA LEU A 596 6.72 10.65 21.49
C LEU A 596 6.60 11.85 22.44
N PHE A 597 6.79 13.06 21.95
CA PHE A 597 6.74 14.28 22.79
C PHE A 597 5.41 15.05 22.67
N GLY A 598 4.48 14.60 21.85
CA GLY A 598 3.15 15.19 21.71
C GLY A 598 3.11 16.48 20.90
N ASP A 599 4.13 16.75 20.08
CA ASP A 599 4.08 17.81 19.06
C ASP A 599 3.06 17.44 17.99
N VAL A 600 2.93 16.14 17.74
CA VAL A 600 1.87 15.54 16.94
C VAL A 600 1.07 14.55 17.81
N ASN A 601 -0.24 14.69 17.78
CA ASN A 601 -1.14 13.72 18.39
C ASN A 601 -1.38 12.56 17.40
N PRO A 602 -1.01 11.31 17.72
CA PRO A 602 -1.14 10.19 16.80
C PRO A 602 -2.57 10.03 16.29
N SER A 603 -2.71 9.84 14.99
CA SER A 603 -4.01 9.69 14.31
C SER A 603 -4.08 8.48 13.40
N GLY A 604 -2.97 7.77 13.22
CA GLY A 604 -2.90 6.57 12.40
C GLY A 604 -3.83 5.46 12.93
N LYS A 605 -4.35 4.65 12.01
CA LYS A 605 -5.21 3.50 12.30
C LYS A 605 -4.70 2.28 11.53
N LEU A 606 -4.73 1.11 12.14
CA LEU A 606 -4.24 -0.12 11.53
C LEU A 606 -4.96 -0.45 10.20
N PRO A 607 -4.24 -0.62 9.11
CA PRO A 607 -4.78 -1.10 7.83
C PRO A 607 -4.87 -2.63 7.76
N SER A 608 -4.33 -3.32 8.76
CA SER A 608 -4.33 -4.78 8.90
C SER A 608 -4.39 -5.18 10.36
N SER A 609 -5.10 -6.27 10.65
CA SER A 609 -5.26 -6.81 11.99
C SER A 609 -3.95 -7.44 12.49
N PHE A 610 -3.62 -7.24 13.77
CA PHE A 610 -2.44 -7.87 14.42
C PHE A 610 -2.87 -9.16 15.11
N PRO A 611 -2.21 -10.31 14.84
CA PRO A 611 -2.59 -11.58 15.45
C PRO A 611 -2.11 -11.69 16.90
N ARG A 612 -2.84 -12.48 17.71
CA ARG A 612 -2.36 -12.95 19.02
C ARG A 612 -1.34 -14.07 18.86
N ALA A 613 -1.55 -14.90 17.84
CA ALA A 613 -0.69 -16.02 17.51
C ALA A 613 -0.72 -16.27 15.99
N VAL A 614 0.42 -16.69 15.44
CA VAL A 614 0.57 -17.00 14.00
C VAL A 614 -0.44 -18.04 13.52
N GLY A 615 -0.87 -18.96 14.40
CA GLY A 615 -1.89 -19.97 14.07
C GLY A 615 -3.27 -19.41 13.74
N GLN A 616 -3.53 -18.10 13.98
CA GLN A 616 -4.78 -17.44 13.58
C GLN A 616 -4.77 -17.06 12.10
N GLU A 617 -3.59 -16.95 11.47
CA GLU A 617 -3.46 -16.44 10.10
C GLU A 617 -3.95 -17.43 9.03
N PRO A 618 -4.72 -16.93 8.05
CA PRO A 618 -5.06 -15.53 7.77
C PRO A 618 -6.16 -14.99 8.70
N LEU A 619 -5.88 -13.85 9.35
CA LEU A 619 -6.78 -13.15 10.27
C LEU A 619 -7.16 -11.78 9.71
N TYR A 620 -8.47 -11.52 9.58
CA TYR A 620 -8.99 -10.23 9.12
C TYR A 620 -10.39 -9.96 9.69
N TYR A 621 -10.73 -8.68 9.87
CA TYR A 621 -11.99 -8.30 10.54
C TYR A 621 -13.26 -8.66 9.74
N ALA A 622 -13.19 -8.63 8.41
CA ALA A 622 -14.31 -8.84 7.49
C ALA A 622 -14.54 -10.34 7.17
N GLN A 623 -14.45 -11.19 8.18
CA GLN A 623 -14.73 -12.63 8.03
C GLN A 623 -16.20 -12.86 7.71
N THR A 624 -16.48 -13.89 6.92
CA THR A 624 -17.87 -14.33 6.67
C THR A 624 -18.49 -14.92 7.93
N ALA A 625 -19.80 -14.80 8.06
CA ALA A 625 -20.54 -15.36 9.17
C ALA A 625 -20.52 -16.89 9.11
N THR A 626 -20.21 -17.55 10.23
CA THR A 626 -20.33 -19.01 10.36
C THR A 626 -21.74 -19.41 10.87
N GLY A 627 -22.20 -20.58 10.52
CA GLY A 627 -23.47 -21.14 11.05
C GLY A 627 -23.42 -21.42 12.55
N ARG A 628 -22.22 -21.43 13.18
CA ARG A 628 -22.02 -21.67 14.63
C ARG A 628 -21.03 -20.67 15.23
N PRO A 629 -21.37 -19.38 15.26
CA PRO A 629 -20.48 -18.36 15.78
C PRO A 629 -20.27 -18.54 17.30
N ALA A 630 -19.07 -18.26 17.77
CA ALA A 630 -18.80 -18.14 19.19
C ALA A 630 -19.54 -16.92 19.77
N ARG A 631 -20.06 -17.04 20.98
CA ARG A 631 -20.64 -15.91 21.73
C ARG A 631 -19.61 -15.43 22.75
N GLY A 632 -18.85 -14.42 22.37
CA GLY A 632 -17.74 -13.89 23.16
C GLY A 632 -16.47 -14.73 23.03
N GLU A 633 -15.41 -14.31 23.70
CA GLU A 633 -14.12 -14.96 23.69
C GLU A 633 -14.09 -16.16 24.65
N LEU A 634 -13.66 -17.30 24.14
CA LEU A 634 -13.67 -18.58 24.85
C LEU A 634 -12.33 -19.30 24.68
N ASN A 635 -11.24 -18.70 25.15
CA ASN A 635 -9.87 -19.25 25.10
C ASN A 635 -9.58 -20.29 26.19
N ARG A 636 -10.56 -21.07 26.59
CA ARG A 636 -10.53 -22.10 27.62
C ARG A 636 -11.31 -23.34 27.20
N MET A 637 -11.11 -24.43 27.95
CA MET A 637 -11.92 -25.64 27.76
C MET A 637 -13.42 -25.35 27.90
N PRO A 638 -14.27 -25.88 26.99
CA PRO A 638 -15.72 -25.67 27.04
C PRO A 638 -16.34 -26.24 28.29
N ARG A 639 -17.25 -25.52 28.91
CA ARG A 639 -17.95 -25.97 30.13
C ARG A 639 -19.24 -26.72 29.82
N ASN A 640 -19.75 -26.58 28.60
CA ASN A 640 -21.00 -27.20 28.17
C ASN A 640 -21.04 -27.38 26.64
N ALA A 641 -22.11 -28.00 26.13
CA ALA A 641 -22.28 -28.25 24.72
C ALA A 641 -22.40 -26.95 23.87
N ALA A 642 -23.03 -25.92 24.42
CA ALA A 642 -23.17 -24.64 23.69
C ALA A 642 -21.82 -23.92 23.50
N GLU A 643 -20.88 -24.07 24.41
CA GLU A 643 -19.52 -23.54 24.26
C GLU A 643 -18.63 -24.47 23.41
N LYS A 644 -18.95 -25.76 23.34
CA LYS A 644 -18.14 -26.74 22.60
C LYS A 644 -18.39 -26.70 21.09
N PHE A 645 -19.64 -26.60 20.66
CA PHE A 645 -20.03 -26.76 19.26
C PHE A 645 -20.14 -25.40 18.54
N VAL A 646 -19.13 -24.57 18.70
CA VAL A 646 -19.01 -23.24 18.05
C VAL A 646 -17.64 -23.11 17.37
N SER A 647 -17.56 -22.21 16.40
CA SER A 647 -16.31 -21.89 15.67
C SER A 647 -15.38 -21.08 16.57
N ARG A 648 -14.34 -21.71 17.10
CA ARG A 648 -13.35 -21.08 17.98
C ARG A 648 -12.05 -21.84 18.06
N TYR A 649 -11.02 -21.19 18.50
CA TYR A 649 -9.80 -21.83 19.01
C TYR A 649 -10.01 -22.33 20.42
N MET A 650 -9.24 -23.34 20.84
CA MET A 650 -9.33 -23.93 22.18
C MET A 650 -8.39 -23.25 23.18
N ASP A 651 -7.33 -22.65 22.69
CA ASP A 651 -6.14 -22.21 23.40
C ASP A 651 -5.80 -20.73 23.16
N GLU A 652 -6.55 -20.06 22.29
CA GLU A 652 -6.43 -18.62 22.05
C GLU A 652 -7.80 -18.00 21.77
N GLU A 653 -7.89 -16.68 21.90
CA GLU A 653 -9.07 -15.90 21.52
C GLU A 653 -9.23 -15.84 20.00
N ASN A 654 -10.45 -15.74 19.51
CA ASN A 654 -10.71 -15.60 18.08
C ASN A 654 -10.36 -14.20 17.54
N SER A 655 -10.45 -13.19 18.42
CA SER A 655 -10.22 -11.80 18.04
C SER A 655 -8.74 -11.52 17.77
N ALA A 656 -8.49 -10.51 16.95
CA ALA A 656 -7.16 -9.92 16.81
C ALA A 656 -6.64 -9.37 18.13
N LEU A 657 -5.33 -9.26 18.29
CA LEU A 657 -4.72 -8.53 19.40
C LEU A 657 -5.02 -7.03 19.25
N PHE A 658 -4.73 -6.48 18.08
CA PHE A 658 -5.14 -5.14 17.68
C PHE A 658 -5.92 -5.25 16.36
N PRO A 659 -7.22 -4.89 16.34
CA PRO A 659 -8.06 -5.11 15.18
C PRO A 659 -7.87 -4.04 14.11
N PHE A 660 -8.32 -4.32 12.90
CA PHE A 660 -8.40 -3.35 11.80
C PHE A 660 -9.05 -2.04 12.23
N GLY A 661 -8.48 -0.93 11.79
CA GLY A 661 -8.94 0.42 12.14
C GLY A 661 -8.55 0.89 13.55
N TRP A 662 -7.89 0.05 14.35
CA TRP A 662 -7.43 0.41 15.71
C TRP A 662 -6.31 1.44 15.66
N GLY A 663 -6.33 2.34 16.64
CA GLY A 663 -5.28 3.32 16.90
C GLY A 663 -5.78 4.30 17.96
N LEU A 664 -4.98 4.52 19.01
CA LEU A 664 -5.28 5.44 20.10
C LEU A 664 -4.83 6.86 19.76
N SER A 665 -5.30 7.81 20.57
CA SER A 665 -4.93 9.22 20.50
C SER A 665 -4.61 9.72 21.91
N TYR A 666 -3.90 10.82 22.03
CA TYR A 666 -3.70 11.51 23.33
C TYR A 666 -4.98 12.23 23.82
N THR A 667 -6.03 12.22 22.99
CA THR A 667 -7.36 12.68 23.37
C THR A 667 -8.36 11.52 23.28
N ARG A 668 -9.63 11.80 23.55
CA ARG A 668 -10.72 10.83 23.44
C ARG A 668 -11.87 11.41 22.65
N PHE A 669 -12.46 10.56 21.82
CA PHE A 669 -13.62 10.94 21.02
C PHE A 669 -14.85 10.17 21.49
N SER A 670 -16.02 10.83 21.44
CA SER A 670 -17.30 10.20 21.68
C SER A 670 -18.16 10.30 20.43
N TYR A 671 -18.94 9.27 20.21
CA TYR A 671 -19.86 9.16 19.08
C TYR A 671 -21.29 9.20 19.59
N ALA A 672 -22.12 10.06 19.03
CA ALA A 672 -23.54 10.00 19.23
C ALA A 672 -24.13 8.75 18.52
N LYS A 673 -25.39 8.43 18.82
CA LYS A 673 -26.08 7.38 18.08
C LYS A 673 -26.22 7.82 16.61
N PRO A 674 -25.74 7.03 15.63
CA PRO A 674 -25.91 7.37 14.23
C PRO A 674 -27.38 7.32 13.81
N THR A 675 -27.72 8.10 12.82
CA THR A 675 -29.04 8.16 12.23
C THR A 675 -28.99 7.96 10.73
N VAL A 676 -30.06 7.45 10.17
CA VAL A 676 -30.25 7.34 8.72
C VAL A 676 -31.41 8.26 8.35
N ASP A 677 -31.27 9.08 7.34
CA ASP A 677 -32.29 10.01 6.86
C ASP A 677 -33.53 9.29 6.29
N ARG A 678 -33.32 8.09 5.75
CA ARG A 678 -34.36 7.21 5.21
C ARG A 678 -34.17 5.80 5.77
N ALA A 679 -35.06 5.38 6.68
CA ALA A 679 -34.95 4.09 7.35
C ALA A 679 -35.36 2.90 6.46
N GLU A 680 -36.13 3.15 5.38
CA GLU A 680 -36.61 2.15 4.44
C GLU A 680 -36.55 2.67 3.01
N ILE A 681 -36.01 1.86 2.08
CA ILE A 681 -35.83 2.20 0.68
C ILE A 681 -36.23 0.98 -0.18
N PRO A 682 -37.07 1.16 -1.23
CA PRO A 682 -37.36 0.09 -2.17
C PRO A 682 -36.08 -0.36 -2.93
N VAL A 683 -35.89 -1.67 -3.08
CA VAL A 683 -34.70 -2.25 -3.74
C VAL A 683 -34.49 -1.71 -5.15
N ARG A 684 -35.56 -1.48 -5.92
CA ARG A 684 -35.49 -0.89 -7.26
C ARG A 684 -34.87 0.50 -7.28
N GLU A 685 -35.07 1.30 -6.24
CA GLU A 685 -34.50 2.64 -6.15
C GLU A 685 -32.97 2.59 -5.99
N VAL A 686 -32.45 1.58 -5.30
CA VAL A 686 -31.03 1.35 -5.14
C VAL A 686 -30.43 0.74 -6.42
N ALA A 687 -31.07 -0.28 -6.97
CA ALA A 687 -30.55 -1.05 -8.12
C ALA A 687 -30.46 -0.22 -9.41
N ASP A 688 -31.39 0.70 -9.63
CA ASP A 688 -31.48 1.54 -10.84
C ASP A 688 -30.74 2.87 -10.73
N ASN A 689 -30.19 3.20 -9.56
CA ASN A 689 -29.64 4.52 -9.27
C ASN A 689 -28.24 4.44 -8.68
N HIS A 690 -27.25 4.97 -9.41
CA HIS A 690 -25.88 5.13 -8.95
C HIS A 690 -25.64 6.36 -8.07
N GLN A 691 -26.69 7.14 -7.74
CA GLN A 691 -26.60 8.24 -6.80
C GLN A 691 -26.90 7.73 -5.38
N PRO A 692 -26.41 8.41 -4.35
CA PRO A 692 -26.78 8.08 -2.97
C PRO A 692 -28.28 8.09 -2.76
N VAL A 693 -28.81 7.06 -2.09
CA VAL A 693 -30.25 6.89 -1.79
C VAL A 693 -30.56 7.12 -0.32
N ALA A 694 -29.57 7.07 0.55
CA ALA A 694 -29.64 7.40 1.96
C ALA A 694 -28.34 8.05 2.44
N THR A 695 -28.42 8.71 3.59
CA THR A 695 -27.28 9.31 4.28
C THR A 695 -27.26 8.86 5.73
N VAL A 696 -26.14 8.28 6.16
CA VAL A 696 -25.86 8.01 7.57
C VAL A 696 -25.18 9.23 8.17
N SER A 697 -25.66 9.70 9.33
CA SER A 697 -25.12 10.87 10.02
C SER A 697 -24.75 10.52 11.45
N VAL A 698 -23.65 11.08 11.94
CA VAL A 698 -23.19 10.94 13.32
C VAL A 698 -22.51 12.21 13.82
N ASP A 699 -22.74 12.58 15.07
CA ASP A 699 -21.98 13.64 15.73
C ASP A 699 -20.78 13.02 16.46
N VAL A 700 -19.59 13.55 16.19
CA VAL A 700 -18.33 13.13 16.81
C VAL A 700 -17.78 14.30 17.60
N ARG A 701 -17.46 14.07 18.87
CA ARG A 701 -16.97 15.10 19.80
C ARG A 701 -15.64 14.70 20.40
N ASN A 702 -14.70 15.64 20.46
CA ASN A 702 -13.50 15.50 21.28
C ASN A 702 -13.86 15.78 22.75
N ILE A 703 -13.80 14.74 23.60
CA ILE A 703 -14.10 14.83 25.03
C ILE A 703 -12.85 14.90 25.92
N GLY A 704 -11.67 14.97 25.31
CA GLY A 704 -10.39 15.10 26.01
C GLY A 704 -9.92 16.57 26.09
N SER A 705 -8.65 16.73 26.47
CA SER A 705 -8.05 18.04 26.78
C SER A 705 -7.10 18.58 25.71
N VAL A 706 -6.79 17.79 24.67
CA VAL A 706 -5.91 18.20 23.57
C VAL A 706 -6.64 18.04 22.23
N ALA A 707 -6.24 18.82 21.24
CA ALA A 707 -6.74 18.67 19.88
C ALA A 707 -6.26 17.34 19.30
N GLY A 708 -7.07 16.73 18.44
CA GLY A 708 -6.72 15.49 17.78
C GLY A 708 -7.54 15.23 16.52
N THR A 709 -6.99 14.41 15.65
CA THR A 709 -7.67 13.92 14.46
C THR A 709 -8.19 12.52 14.71
N GLU A 710 -9.48 12.32 14.44
CA GLU A 710 -10.14 11.00 14.46
C GLU A 710 -10.42 10.55 13.04
N VAL A 711 -10.26 9.26 12.78
CA VAL A 711 -10.74 8.60 11.57
C VAL A 711 -12.07 7.97 11.87
N VAL A 712 -13.14 8.66 11.47
CA VAL A 712 -14.50 8.16 11.62
C VAL A 712 -14.78 7.12 10.56
N GLN A 713 -15.12 5.89 10.97
CA GLN A 713 -15.25 4.72 10.11
C GLN A 713 -16.70 4.23 10.14
N LEU A 714 -17.27 3.98 8.96
CA LEU A 714 -18.62 3.42 8.79
C LEU A 714 -18.51 1.98 8.33
N TYR A 715 -19.16 1.09 9.06
CA TYR A 715 -19.25 -0.34 8.76
C TYR A 715 -20.69 -0.76 8.55
N ILE A 716 -20.90 -1.72 7.63
CA ILE A 716 -22.21 -2.31 7.41
C ILE A 716 -22.15 -3.83 7.52
N ARG A 717 -23.31 -4.43 7.74
CA ARG A 717 -23.56 -5.86 7.58
C ARG A 717 -24.89 -6.07 6.89
N ASN A 718 -24.87 -6.77 5.78
CA ASN A 718 -26.07 -7.31 5.16
C ASN A 718 -26.52 -8.54 5.97
N THR A 719 -27.78 -8.55 6.46
CA THR A 719 -28.29 -9.62 7.33
C THR A 719 -28.97 -10.76 6.57
N GLU A 720 -29.41 -10.53 5.32
CA GLU A 720 -30.06 -11.51 4.46
C GLU A 720 -29.58 -11.31 3.02
N ALA A 721 -28.97 -12.35 2.43
CA ALA A 721 -28.47 -12.31 1.06
C ALA A 721 -28.42 -13.71 0.45
N SER A 722 -28.42 -13.79 -0.86
CA SER A 722 -28.29 -15.05 -1.62
C SER A 722 -26.92 -15.73 -1.47
N VAL A 723 -25.90 -15.05 -0.93
CA VAL A 723 -24.58 -15.55 -0.62
C VAL A 723 -24.13 -15.11 0.77
N GLU A 724 -23.19 -15.84 1.38
CA GLU A 724 -22.62 -15.46 2.68
C GLU A 724 -22.05 -14.04 2.64
N GLN A 725 -22.35 -13.28 3.70
CA GLN A 725 -21.88 -11.91 3.87
C GLN A 725 -20.88 -11.81 5.02
N PRO A 726 -19.94 -10.86 4.96
CA PRO A 726 -19.06 -10.55 6.08
C PRO A 726 -19.83 -10.15 7.33
N VAL A 727 -19.27 -10.48 8.48
CA VAL A 727 -19.83 -10.02 9.78
C VAL A 727 -19.81 -8.50 9.89
N ARG A 728 -18.91 -7.85 9.12
CA ARG A 728 -18.78 -6.39 9.06
C ARG A 728 -17.91 -6.02 7.85
N GLU A 729 -18.27 -4.98 7.11
CA GLU A 729 -17.48 -4.41 6.00
C GLU A 729 -17.38 -2.90 6.13
N LEU A 730 -16.20 -2.34 5.90
CA LEU A 730 -16.00 -0.90 5.76
C LEU A 730 -16.68 -0.39 4.49
N LYS A 731 -17.45 0.70 4.61
CA LYS A 731 -18.11 1.35 3.46
C LYS A 731 -18.02 2.87 3.49
N GLY A 732 -17.26 3.41 4.44
CA GLY A 732 -16.97 4.83 4.50
C GLY A 732 -15.96 5.15 5.58
N PHE A 733 -15.14 6.17 5.34
CA PHE A 733 -14.26 6.75 6.35
C PHE A 733 -14.02 8.23 6.06
N THR A 734 -13.72 8.99 7.09
CA THR A 734 -13.30 10.39 6.96
C THR A 734 -12.45 10.82 8.14
N ARG A 735 -11.46 11.64 7.90
CA ARG A 735 -10.61 12.24 8.93
C ARG A 735 -11.24 13.54 9.43
N VAL A 736 -11.35 13.72 10.73
CA VAL A 736 -11.88 14.94 11.34
C VAL A 736 -10.95 15.42 12.46
N THR A 737 -10.44 16.63 12.34
CA THR A 737 -9.65 17.26 13.39
C THR A 737 -10.57 18.08 14.27
N LEU A 738 -10.48 17.88 15.59
CA LEU A 738 -11.36 18.46 16.60
C LEU A 738 -10.53 19.06 17.74
N ALA A 739 -10.78 20.34 18.05
CA ALA A 739 -10.29 20.97 19.27
C ALA A 739 -10.95 20.36 20.52
N PRO A 740 -10.40 20.53 21.73
CA PRO A 740 -11.04 20.10 22.96
C PRO A 740 -12.48 20.63 23.11
N GLY A 741 -13.43 19.72 23.31
CA GLY A 741 -14.87 20.04 23.42
C GLY A 741 -15.58 20.28 22.09
N GLU A 742 -14.86 20.39 20.98
CA GLU A 742 -15.45 20.56 19.64
C GLU A 742 -16.23 19.32 19.20
N MET A 743 -17.30 19.55 18.46
CA MET A 743 -18.13 18.53 17.84
C MET A 743 -18.26 18.80 16.34
N LYS A 744 -18.15 17.75 15.53
CA LYS A 744 -18.45 17.81 14.09
C LYS A 744 -19.54 16.82 13.74
N HIS A 745 -20.41 17.25 12.82
CA HIS A 745 -21.39 16.40 12.17
C HIS A 745 -20.75 15.74 10.96
N VAL A 746 -20.76 14.41 10.94
CA VAL A 746 -20.14 13.59 9.87
C VAL A 746 -21.24 12.83 9.16
N THR A 747 -21.16 12.78 7.83
CA THR A 747 -22.13 12.11 6.97
C THR A 747 -21.46 11.13 6.01
N PHE A 748 -22.15 10.03 5.76
CA PHE A 748 -21.75 9.00 4.81
C PHE A 748 -22.90 8.72 3.85
N PRO A 749 -22.73 9.00 2.56
CA PRO A 749 -23.73 8.62 1.57
C PRO A 749 -23.72 7.10 1.37
N LEU A 750 -24.90 6.52 1.20
CA LEU A 750 -25.09 5.11 0.85
C LEU A 750 -25.88 5.03 -0.46
N GLY A 751 -25.35 4.30 -1.41
CA GLY A 751 -25.95 4.06 -2.70
C GLY A 751 -25.71 2.62 -3.17
N PHE A 752 -25.89 2.38 -4.46
CA PHE A 752 -25.61 1.07 -5.04
C PHE A 752 -24.16 0.63 -4.77
N ASP A 753 -23.20 1.54 -4.85
CA ASP A 753 -21.78 1.18 -4.73
C ASP A 753 -21.40 0.71 -3.32
N GLU A 754 -22.02 1.21 -2.26
CA GLU A 754 -21.79 0.77 -0.88
C GLU A 754 -22.58 -0.49 -0.53
N LEU A 755 -23.81 -0.63 -1.06
CA LEU A 755 -24.75 -1.67 -0.68
C LEU A 755 -24.68 -2.93 -1.55
N ASN A 756 -24.04 -2.86 -2.73
CA ASN A 756 -23.97 -4.01 -3.62
C ASN A 756 -23.01 -5.10 -3.13
N PHE A 757 -23.30 -6.31 -3.56
CA PHE A 757 -22.44 -7.49 -3.46
C PHE A 757 -22.55 -8.31 -4.73
N TYR A 758 -21.63 -9.27 -4.94
CA TYR A 758 -21.76 -10.21 -6.04
C TYR A 758 -22.68 -11.37 -5.63
N GLY A 759 -23.77 -11.57 -6.36
CA GLY A 759 -24.70 -12.69 -6.18
C GLY A 759 -24.15 -14.02 -6.69
N VAL A 760 -24.98 -15.05 -6.64
CA VAL A 760 -24.65 -16.41 -7.13
C VAL A 760 -24.31 -16.43 -8.63
N ASP A 761 -24.87 -15.51 -9.39
CA ASP A 761 -24.62 -15.34 -10.83
C ASP A 761 -23.36 -14.51 -11.15
N LEU A 762 -22.56 -14.16 -10.14
CA LEU A 762 -21.36 -13.36 -10.23
C LEU A 762 -21.58 -11.93 -10.77
N LYS A 763 -22.80 -11.40 -10.61
CA LYS A 763 -23.13 -10.02 -10.93
C LYS A 763 -23.32 -9.20 -9.66
N LYS A 764 -23.01 -7.92 -9.74
CA LYS A 764 -23.32 -6.96 -8.67
C LYS A 764 -24.83 -6.81 -8.53
N THR A 765 -25.32 -6.98 -7.33
CA THR A 765 -26.77 -6.90 -7.00
C THR A 765 -26.97 -6.26 -5.64
N VAL A 766 -28.18 -5.76 -5.40
CA VAL A 766 -28.72 -5.41 -4.08
C VAL A 766 -30.03 -6.18 -3.94
N GLU A 767 -30.21 -6.82 -2.80
CA GLU A 767 -31.39 -7.63 -2.49
C GLU A 767 -32.17 -7.01 -1.32
N PRO A 768 -33.48 -7.29 -1.18
CA PRO A 768 -34.26 -6.90 0.01
C PRO A 768 -33.63 -7.49 1.28
N THR A 769 -33.29 -6.62 2.24
CA THR A 769 -32.57 -6.99 3.45
C THR A 769 -32.56 -5.85 4.46
N THR A 770 -32.13 -6.14 5.69
CA THR A 770 -31.75 -5.11 6.67
C THR A 770 -30.22 -5.01 6.71
N TYR A 771 -29.71 -3.81 6.54
CA TYR A 771 -28.31 -3.51 6.84
C TYR A 771 -28.18 -3.00 8.27
N ASN A 772 -27.39 -3.73 9.09
CA ASN A 772 -26.91 -3.15 10.34
C ASN A 772 -25.73 -2.23 10.01
N ILE A 773 -25.70 -1.07 10.65
CA ILE A 773 -24.73 0.00 10.36
C ILE A 773 -24.07 0.44 11.66
N TRP A 774 -22.74 0.45 11.71
CA TRP A 774 -21.98 0.93 12.86
C TRP A 774 -21.06 2.08 12.45
N VAL A 775 -20.90 3.04 13.35
CA VAL A 775 -19.96 4.14 13.18
C VAL A 775 -19.07 4.24 14.41
N GLY A 776 -17.75 4.38 14.18
CA GLY A 776 -16.78 4.52 15.27
C GLY A 776 -15.36 4.67 14.77
N GLY A 777 -14.38 4.52 15.66
CA GLY A 777 -12.95 4.70 15.37
C GLY A 777 -12.19 3.41 15.01
N SER A 778 -12.89 2.27 14.90
CA SER A 778 -12.29 0.98 14.49
C SER A 778 -13.36 -0.02 14.09
N SER A 779 -12.98 -1.20 13.61
CA SER A 779 -13.88 -2.32 13.34
C SER A 779 -14.65 -2.82 14.57
N LEU A 780 -14.29 -2.40 15.78
CA LEU A 780 -15.03 -2.65 17.02
C LEU A 780 -16.12 -1.60 17.31
N ALA A 781 -16.45 -0.74 16.37
CA ALA A 781 -17.50 0.29 16.53
C ALA A 781 -18.82 -0.29 17.10
N ILE A 782 -19.41 0.39 18.06
CA ILE A 782 -20.63 -0.04 18.78
C ILE A 782 -21.82 0.91 18.59
N ALA A 783 -21.60 2.13 18.13
CA ALA A 783 -22.68 3.06 17.84
C ALA A 783 -23.43 2.58 16.59
N GLU A 784 -24.70 2.19 16.75
CA GLU A 784 -25.46 1.39 15.78
C GLU A 784 -26.75 2.05 15.32
N THR A 785 -27.07 1.86 14.05
CA THR A 785 -28.36 2.13 13.41
C THR A 785 -28.64 1.04 12.36
N SER A 786 -29.74 1.14 11.62
CA SER A 786 -30.08 0.21 10.55
C SER A 786 -30.76 0.90 9.39
N LEU A 787 -30.66 0.27 8.20
CA LEU A 787 -31.33 0.65 6.97
C LEU A 787 -32.01 -0.60 6.40
N MET A 788 -33.32 -0.51 6.10
CA MET A 788 -34.07 -1.58 5.44
C MET A 788 -34.13 -1.31 3.93
N ILE A 789 -33.75 -2.29 3.15
CA ILE A 789 -34.03 -2.34 1.70
C ILE A 789 -35.27 -3.23 1.54
N ALA A 790 -36.39 -2.62 1.18
CA ALA A 790 -37.67 -3.28 1.02
C ALA A 790 -37.84 -3.87 -0.42
N GLU A 791 -38.79 -4.77 -0.62
CA GLU A 791 -39.16 -5.35 -1.92
C GLU A 791 -39.62 -4.30 -2.94
#